data_d07c4b2a24924dc9b2176e8fc0ea822a
#
_entry.id   d07c4b2a24924dc9b2176e8fc0ea822a
#
_cell.length_a   1.000
_cell.length_b   1.000
_cell.length_c   1.000
_cell.angle_alpha   90.00
_cell.angle_beta   90.00
_cell.angle_gamma   90.00
#
_symmetry.space_group_name_H-M   'P 1'
#
loop_
_entity.id
_entity.type
_entity.pdbx_description
1 polymer ?
#
loop_
_entity_poly.entity_id
_entity_poly.type
_entity_poly.pdbx_seq_one_letter_code
_entity_poly.pdbx_strand_id
1 'polypeptide(L)'
;MQLTKLFRNVLIALLLGAISILNSAQSQSLDEETSIKLSEQEITRLRAILDQPVDPNALKASRVQAYKQKHGAAWKLGDIAKQEEVLREWAQMDTDIDPRWRLMSFLFFSTKRQEAFQLGQELVKEIKYAPSAVRIRSALADQYMHESNLKQAGALLSDAETIIKNEWGRVPRQGQNAYWILRAEMEFNLIKSVFLRRSGKWQEGIQTAKLAASKGKELIGIDTLVDEVQRNFSRNWYVSAMAQVADHQSAAGMYAEADMSLREAFQFGKSNGFTDNQLVRVFNGVAWLRNATGRFEDGLAYSNRSEKIILGMGVQKGAASWLYTQTPGTLALAGMDRWQEAAEKFDAIDREMEQLKTKSPAAFQAWLRGPVYLHTGRYPQAKKLYEGTLKWHIENFGENHYFTAYTRGMYAIALWRNGDPVGARLQFDQAIQNITSPDALTGDFTEDVFRRKGKKYIFQNYIDLLATTADKDPKDAAIIFQMADHLNSSTVQQALSDAAVRSGINVPGLSDVIRKEQDAKNEAATLMSYITSQGSEGDKRRNPQVIEQMQKRMRELEGLRKEYKAQIQKGFPEYFQLIQPKAPSHTDIAQQLKPDELFVSILPMEKQTYVWAINSSGKVSFHQWQVGEKDGAKLVDRIRKTLDVAGLGNKAPVFNYADANTVYKGLFGPIESEMADKKHLIVATSGAFANMPLGVLVRKPVTSTNPTNAAWLIKDTAISQVPTASGWLSLKRYAKVPSSTQPLIAWGDPLFDNKAGQQVAAAPAASTVRAVINTRSTMQTGLEQSQNDSYLAYSKIPPLPETRDEVNELAKILAADPKQDLILGSDATRQSVLKSSASGQLGKKQVVVFATHGLLAGDLPNLNQPALAMASTANPADSPLLTLEDVLGLKLNADWVVLSACNTAGADGRAEEALSGLARGFFFAGSRSLLVTHWSVESESAMLLTTHTFAAYKKDPQMRRAEALKQAMVETMKLPQYAHPAYWAPYALVGEGGR
;
A
#
# COMPACT_ATOMS: atom_id res chain seq x y z
N MET A 1 -34.84 37.72 34.87
CA MET A 1 -34.47 36.27 34.85
C MET A 1 -35.04 35.46 33.65
N GLN A 2 -36.20 35.81 33.11
CA GLN A 2 -36.74 35.09 31.91
C GLN A 2 -36.12 35.56 30.58
N LEU A 3 -35.77 36.83 30.40
CA LEU A 3 -35.11 37.34 29.20
C LEU A 3 -33.68 36.82 29.01
N THR A 4 -32.94 36.59 30.11
CA THR A 4 -31.59 36.06 30.07
C THR A 4 -31.55 34.55 29.70
N LYS A 5 -32.58 33.78 30.03
CA LYS A 5 -32.74 32.39 29.59
C LYS A 5 -33.09 32.28 28.11
N LEU A 6 -33.92 33.20 27.60
CA LEU A 6 -34.28 33.20 26.18
C LEU A 6 -33.08 33.56 25.31
N PHE A 7 -32.30 34.58 25.70
CA PHE A 7 -31.06 34.95 24.97
C PHE A 7 -30.02 33.87 24.98
N ARG A 8 -29.86 33.16 26.10
CA ARG A 8 -28.91 31.99 26.19
C ARG A 8 -29.36 30.82 25.31
N ASN A 9 -30.65 30.55 25.24
CA ASN A 9 -31.17 29.44 24.42
C ASN A 9 -31.14 29.76 22.92
N VAL A 10 -31.34 31.03 22.54
CA VAL A 10 -31.17 31.49 21.15
C VAL A 10 -29.70 31.50 20.75
N LEU A 11 -28.78 31.88 21.64
CA LEU A 11 -27.34 31.83 21.39
C LEU A 11 -26.82 30.37 21.27
N ILE A 12 -27.32 29.45 22.09
CA ILE A 12 -27.02 28.03 22.02
C ILE A 12 -27.60 27.40 20.74
N ALA A 13 -28.81 27.78 20.34
CA ALA A 13 -29.41 27.31 19.09
C ALA A 13 -28.67 27.85 17.85
N LEU A 14 -28.19 29.11 17.89
CA LEU A 14 -27.35 29.66 16.83
C LEU A 14 -25.94 29.07 16.80
N LEU A 15 -25.35 28.75 17.96
CA LEU A 15 -24.08 28.03 18.05
C LEU A 15 -24.21 26.55 17.58
N LEU A 16 -25.30 25.87 17.96
CA LEU A 16 -25.56 24.50 17.48
C LEU A 16 -25.91 24.48 15.98
N GLY A 17 -26.62 25.48 15.48
CA GLY A 17 -26.88 25.68 14.05
C GLY A 17 -25.60 25.99 13.26
N ALA A 18 -24.69 26.82 13.78
CA ALA A 18 -23.40 27.10 13.18
C ALA A 18 -22.46 25.91 13.24
N ILE A 19 -22.50 25.12 14.31
CA ILE A 19 -21.72 23.87 14.42
C ILE A 19 -22.29 22.80 13.49
N SER A 20 -23.60 22.72 13.29
CA SER A 20 -24.16 21.74 12.31
C SER A 20 -23.89 22.14 10.86
N ILE A 21 -23.85 23.46 10.55
CA ILE A 21 -23.47 23.96 9.22
C ILE A 21 -21.94 23.79 8.97
N LEU A 22 -21.12 23.96 10.00
CA LEU A 22 -19.67 23.67 9.91
C LEU A 22 -19.36 22.17 9.81
N ASN A 23 -20.13 21.31 10.47
CA ASN A 23 -19.96 19.86 10.40
C ASN A 23 -20.51 19.24 9.12
N SER A 24 -21.51 19.84 8.46
CA SER A 24 -22.02 19.34 7.17
C SER A 24 -21.11 19.67 5.98
N ALA A 25 -20.16 20.59 6.15
CA ALA A 25 -19.20 20.95 5.08
C ALA A 25 -17.92 20.08 5.06
N GLN A 26 -17.73 19.18 6.04
CA GLN A 26 -16.47 18.45 6.20
C GLN A 26 -16.41 17.01 5.66
N SER A 27 -17.49 16.47 5.04
CA SER A 27 -17.56 15.04 4.76
C SER A 27 -17.93 14.62 3.35
N GLN A 28 -17.84 15.48 2.33
CA GLN A 28 -18.00 15.00 0.95
C GLN A 28 -16.68 14.41 0.43
N SER A 29 -16.70 13.14 -0.05
CA SER A 29 -15.53 12.51 -0.64
C SER A 29 -15.20 13.17 -1.98
N LEU A 30 -13.91 13.27 -2.31
CA LEU A 30 -13.46 13.72 -3.63
C LEU A 30 -14.03 12.82 -4.75
N ASP A 31 -14.43 11.60 -4.41
CA ASP A 31 -14.89 10.57 -5.34
C ASP A 31 -16.38 10.73 -5.73
N GLU A 32 -17.18 11.51 -5.01
CA GLU A 32 -18.64 11.68 -5.26
C GLU A 32 -19.03 12.99 -5.94
N GLU A 33 -18.07 13.87 -6.26
CA GLU A 33 -18.44 15.19 -6.74
C GLU A 33 -18.76 15.27 -8.23
N THR A 34 -19.91 15.85 -8.50
CA THR A 34 -20.31 16.26 -9.85
C THR A 34 -19.39 17.36 -10.39
N SER A 35 -19.20 17.39 -11.72
CA SER A 35 -18.41 18.40 -12.43
C SER A 35 -18.85 19.82 -12.06
N ILE A 36 -17.89 20.65 -11.64
CA ILE A 36 -18.10 22.04 -11.28
C ILE A 36 -17.99 22.89 -12.56
N LYS A 37 -19.11 23.40 -13.03
CA LYS A 37 -19.19 24.20 -14.28
C LYS A 37 -19.60 25.64 -13.96
N LEU A 38 -19.24 26.54 -14.87
CA LEU A 38 -19.79 27.89 -14.87
C LEU A 38 -21.28 27.86 -15.22
N SER A 39 -22.06 28.78 -14.65
CA SER A 39 -23.44 29.02 -15.06
C SER A 39 -23.48 29.63 -16.47
N GLU A 40 -24.61 29.44 -17.21
CA GLU A 40 -24.77 30.03 -18.51
C GLU A 40 -24.70 31.56 -18.50
N GLN A 41 -25.22 32.18 -17.45
CA GLN A 41 -25.12 33.63 -17.25
C GLN A 41 -23.67 34.10 -17.14
N GLU A 42 -22.86 33.38 -16.35
CA GLU A 42 -21.44 33.72 -16.22
C GLU A 42 -20.66 33.45 -17.52
N ILE A 43 -20.96 32.38 -18.24
CA ILE A 43 -20.37 32.12 -19.57
C ILE A 43 -20.69 33.27 -20.55
N THR A 44 -21.94 33.71 -20.58
CA THR A 44 -22.38 34.81 -21.46
C THR A 44 -21.65 36.11 -21.05
N ARG A 45 -21.57 36.41 -19.77
CA ARG A 45 -20.85 37.58 -19.26
C ARG A 45 -19.36 37.56 -19.64
N LEU A 46 -18.70 36.42 -19.47
CA LEU A 46 -17.28 36.28 -19.80
C LEU A 46 -17.00 36.38 -21.27
N ARG A 47 -17.88 35.84 -22.14
CA ARG A 47 -17.78 36.00 -23.59
C ARG A 47 -17.96 37.47 -24.01
N ALA A 48 -18.92 38.18 -23.45
CA ALA A 48 -19.09 39.60 -23.71
C ALA A 48 -17.83 40.43 -23.39
N ILE A 49 -17.10 40.06 -22.33
CA ILE A 49 -15.81 40.70 -22.02
C ILE A 49 -14.75 40.40 -23.09
N LEU A 50 -14.71 39.18 -23.62
CA LEU A 50 -13.77 38.80 -24.67
C LEU A 50 -14.05 39.50 -25.97
N ASP A 51 -15.31 39.64 -26.33
CA ASP A 51 -15.75 40.24 -27.59
C ASP A 51 -15.65 41.77 -27.60
N GLN A 52 -15.59 42.40 -26.43
CA GLN A 52 -15.45 43.88 -26.33
C GLN A 52 -14.11 44.32 -26.92
N PRO A 53 -14.10 45.22 -27.93
CA PRO A 53 -12.86 45.74 -28.50
C PRO A 53 -12.09 46.61 -27.49
N VAL A 54 -10.78 46.54 -27.54
CA VAL A 54 -9.91 47.44 -26.78
C VAL A 54 -9.71 48.71 -27.61
N ASP A 55 -10.18 49.84 -27.08
CA ASP A 55 -10.03 51.13 -27.79
C ASP A 55 -8.51 51.50 -27.87
N PRO A 56 -7.95 51.58 -29.07
CA PRO A 56 -6.54 51.89 -29.25
C PRO A 56 -6.14 53.31 -28.80
N ASN A 57 -7.10 54.23 -28.67
CA ASN A 57 -6.91 55.62 -28.28
C ASN A 57 -7.14 55.82 -26.75
N ALA A 58 -7.59 54.82 -26.06
CA ALA A 58 -7.78 54.92 -24.59
C ALA A 58 -6.41 55.06 -23.86
N LEU A 59 -6.45 55.60 -22.66
CA LEU A 59 -5.23 55.68 -21.81
C LEU A 59 -4.61 54.31 -21.61
N LYS A 60 -3.25 54.26 -21.55
CA LYS A 60 -2.52 53.00 -21.36
C LYS A 60 -3.08 52.18 -20.19
N ALA A 61 -3.36 52.81 -19.05
CA ALA A 61 -3.93 52.16 -17.88
C ALA A 61 -5.27 51.45 -18.17
N SER A 62 -6.16 52.10 -18.92
CA SER A 62 -7.46 51.54 -19.31
C SER A 62 -7.31 50.35 -20.26
N ARG A 63 -6.39 50.45 -21.22
CA ARG A 63 -6.08 49.31 -22.14
C ARG A 63 -5.50 48.11 -21.39
N VAL A 64 -4.56 48.35 -20.46
CA VAL A 64 -4.00 47.29 -19.60
C VAL A 64 -5.09 46.63 -18.79
N GLN A 65 -6.04 47.39 -18.23
CA GLN A 65 -7.15 46.85 -17.45
C GLN A 65 -8.08 45.99 -18.35
N ALA A 66 -8.36 46.44 -19.56
CA ALA A 66 -9.18 45.69 -20.53
C ALA A 66 -8.52 44.35 -20.89
N TYR A 67 -7.19 44.34 -21.19
CA TYR A 67 -6.46 43.10 -21.45
C TYR A 67 -6.40 42.15 -20.23
N LYS A 68 -6.23 42.68 -19.01
CA LYS A 68 -6.33 41.87 -17.79
C LYS A 68 -7.68 41.20 -17.65
N GLN A 69 -8.79 41.93 -17.89
CA GLN A 69 -10.14 41.37 -17.82
C GLN A 69 -10.36 40.30 -18.88
N LYS A 70 -9.93 40.55 -20.15
CA LYS A 70 -10.00 39.56 -21.22
C LYS A 70 -9.22 38.33 -20.94
N HIS A 71 -7.97 38.46 -20.47
CA HIS A 71 -7.14 37.34 -20.07
C HIS A 71 -7.77 36.53 -18.93
N GLY A 72 -8.31 37.20 -17.92
CA GLY A 72 -9.05 36.57 -16.81
C GLY A 72 -10.32 35.84 -17.29
N ALA A 73 -11.06 36.43 -18.23
CA ALA A 73 -12.24 35.80 -18.84
C ALA A 73 -11.89 34.54 -19.66
N ALA A 74 -10.86 34.62 -20.52
CA ALA A 74 -10.39 33.49 -21.30
C ALA A 74 -9.90 32.35 -20.38
N TRP A 75 -9.19 32.69 -19.31
CA TRP A 75 -8.71 31.71 -18.32
C TRP A 75 -9.87 31.03 -17.58
N LYS A 76 -10.89 31.77 -17.12
CA LYS A 76 -12.07 31.19 -16.45
C LYS A 76 -12.88 30.30 -17.38
N LEU A 77 -13.04 30.68 -18.66
CA LEU A 77 -13.71 29.88 -19.68
C LEU A 77 -12.91 28.64 -20.08
N GLY A 78 -11.59 28.61 -19.80
CA GLY A 78 -10.71 27.57 -20.31
C GLY A 78 -10.45 27.68 -21.81
N ASP A 79 -10.62 28.85 -22.43
CA ASP A 79 -10.36 29.08 -23.85
C ASP A 79 -8.89 29.40 -24.10
N ILE A 80 -8.12 28.35 -24.37
CA ILE A 80 -6.65 28.42 -24.56
C ILE A 80 -6.28 29.23 -25.81
N ALA A 81 -7.05 29.12 -26.89
CA ALA A 81 -6.76 29.86 -28.13
C ALA A 81 -6.94 31.37 -27.92
N LYS A 82 -8.04 31.74 -27.26
CA LYS A 82 -8.32 33.16 -26.97
C LYS A 82 -7.40 33.72 -25.90
N GLN A 83 -6.96 32.87 -24.98
CA GLN A 83 -5.96 33.25 -23.97
C GLN A 83 -4.60 33.62 -24.62
N GLU A 84 -4.15 32.83 -25.62
CA GLU A 84 -2.91 33.13 -26.35
C GLU A 84 -3.03 34.42 -27.14
N GLU A 85 -4.14 34.60 -27.90
CA GLU A 85 -4.40 35.80 -28.71
C GLU A 85 -4.34 37.07 -27.83
N VAL A 86 -5.06 37.08 -26.73
CA VAL A 86 -5.10 38.22 -25.80
C VAL A 86 -3.74 38.52 -25.18
N LEU A 87 -2.97 37.48 -24.82
CA LEU A 87 -1.64 37.67 -24.26
C LEU A 87 -0.63 38.21 -25.28
N ARG A 88 -0.72 37.81 -26.55
CA ARG A 88 0.13 38.31 -27.62
C ARG A 88 -0.17 39.79 -27.92
N GLU A 89 -1.45 40.14 -28.09
CA GLU A 89 -1.87 41.52 -28.27
C GLU A 89 -1.44 42.39 -27.11
N TRP A 90 -1.62 41.93 -25.89
CA TRP A 90 -1.21 42.68 -24.69
C TRP A 90 0.30 42.88 -24.63
N ALA A 91 1.11 41.83 -24.90
CA ALA A 91 2.56 41.95 -24.90
C ALA A 91 3.12 42.82 -26.03
N GLN A 92 2.40 42.94 -27.15
CA GLN A 92 2.75 43.87 -28.22
C GLN A 92 2.41 45.32 -27.84
N MET A 93 1.25 45.55 -27.19
CA MET A 93 0.80 46.86 -26.76
C MET A 93 1.60 47.40 -25.57
N ASP A 94 2.02 46.54 -24.68
CA ASP A 94 2.65 46.88 -23.41
C ASP A 94 3.94 46.10 -23.23
N THR A 95 5.07 46.78 -23.35
CA THR A 95 6.42 46.22 -23.18
C THR A 95 6.80 45.98 -21.72
N ASP A 96 5.91 46.29 -20.78
CA ASP A 96 6.10 45.99 -19.38
C ASP A 96 6.25 44.48 -19.11
N ILE A 97 6.69 44.13 -17.93
CA ILE A 97 7.05 42.77 -17.58
C ILE A 97 5.83 41.85 -17.48
N ASP A 98 4.69 42.33 -16.94
CA ASP A 98 3.55 41.47 -16.58
C ASP A 98 2.96 40.74 -17.83
N PRO A 99 2.66 41.38 -18.95
CA PRO A 99 2.13 40.69 -20.12
C PRO A 99 3.16 39.72 -20.74
N ARG A 100 4.42 40.12 -20.85
CA ARG A 100 5.49 39.29 -21.42
C ARG A 100 5.77 38.07 -20.54
N TRP A 101 5.75 38.23 -19.21
CA TRP A 101 5.89 37.10 -18.28
C TRP A 101 4.69 36.14 -18.37
N ARG A 102 3.47 36.67 -18.48
CA ARG A 102 2.28 35.82 -18.66
C ARG A 102 2.30 35.07 -19.97
N LEU A 103 2.71 35.72 -21.05
CA LEU A 103 2.89 35.06 -22.35
C LEU A 103 3.95 33.98 -22.28
N MET A 104 5.11 34.25 -21.70
CA MET A 104 6.19 33.27 -21.48
C MET A 104 5.65 32.05 -20.70
N SER A 105 4.98 32.29 -19.58
CA SER A 105 4.43 31.23 -18.74
C SER A 105 3.39 30.38 -19.47
N PHE A 106 2.53 31.03 -20.27
CA PHE A 106 1.53 30.34 -21.10
C PHE A 106 2.20 29.47 -22.17
N LEU A 107 3.16 30.00 -22.92
CA LEU A 107 3.86 29.30 -23.99
C LEU A 107 4.62 28.06 -23.50
N PHE A 108 5.09 28.03 -22.26
CA PHE A 108 5.73 26.85 -21.68
C PHE A 108 4.81 25.64 -21.57
N PHE A 109 3.52 25.85 -21.36
CA PHE A 109 2.51 24.77 -21.28
C PHE A 109 1.92 24.38 -22.65
N SER A 110 2.27 25.12 -23.70
CA SER A 110 1.90 24.86 -25.09
C SER A 110 2.96 24.03 -25.82
N THR A 111 2.80 23.88 -27.14
CA THR A 111 3.80 23.29 -28.03
C THR A 111 4.94 24.27 -28.40
N LYS A 112 4.85 25.56 -28.00
CA LYS A 112 5.74 26.66 -28.39
C LYS A 112 6.83 26.95 -27.36
N ARG A 113 7.41 25.92 -26.76
CA ARG A 113 8.35 26.03 -25.62
C ARG A 113 9.66 26.77 -25.97
N GLN A 114 10.16 26.65 -27.19
CA GLN A 114 11.40 27.36 -27.58
C GLN A 114 11.20 28.89 -27.57
N GLU A 115 10.08 29.39 -28.06
CA GLU A 115 9.71 30.80 -27.97
C GLU A 115 9.64 31.27 -26.51
N ALA A 116 9.07 30.45 -25.63
CA ALA A 116 8.99 30.76 -24.20
C ALA A 116 10.36 30.86 -23.56
N PHE A 117 11.33 29.98 -23.91
CA PHE A 117 12.71 30.07 -23.41
C PHE A 117 13.44 31.33 -23.89
N GLN A 118 13.31 31.71 -25.16
CA GLN A 118 13.89 32.93 -25.70
C GLN A 118 13.35 34.15 -24.92
N LEU A 119 12.03 34.26 -24.83
CA LEU A 119 11.42 35.35 -24.09
C LEU A 119 11.84 35.40 -22.60
N GLY A 120 11.93 34.22 -21.97
CA GLY A 120 12.41 34.14 -20.59
C GLY A 120 13.85 34.59 -20.38
N GLN A 121 14.75 34.26 -21.30
CA GLN A 121 16.16 34.69 -21.26
C GLN A 121 16.30 36.20 -21.46
N GLU A 122 15.46 36.81 -22.30
CA GLU A 122 15.43 38.27 -22.48
C GLU A 122 14.94 38.94 -21.20
N LEU A 123 13.83 38.46 -20.63
CA LEU A 123 13.26 38.99 -19.40
C LEU A 123 14.23 38.94 -18.20
N VAL A 124 15.00 37.86 -18.05
CA VAL A 124 16.00 37.74 -16.98
C VAL A 124 17.05 38.87 -17.07
N LYS A 125 17.44 39.33 -18.29
CA LYS A 125 18.39 40.39 -18.49
C LYS A 125 17.82 41.80 -18.25
N GLU A 126 16.54 41.97 -18.59
CA GLU A 126 15.90 43.30 -18.55
C GLU A 126 15.37 43.67 -17.18
N ILE A 127 14.94 42.72 -16.36
CA ILE A 127 14.17 42.99 -15.14
C ILE A 127 15.06 43.35 -13.96
N LYS A 128 14.82 44.57 -13.43
CA LYS A 128 15.48 45.11 -12.24
C LYS A 128 14.63 45.10 -10.97
N TYR A 129 13.28 45.13 -11.07
CA TYR A 129 12.41 45.06 -9.89
C TYR A 129 12.50 43.71 -9.21
N ALA A 130 13.00 43.68 -7.96
CA ALA A 130 13.42 42.48 -7.26
C ALA A 130 12.32 41.36 -7.18
N PRO A 131 11.05 41.62 -6.81
CA PRO A 131 10.02 40.61 -6.80
C PRO A 131 9.77 39.97 -8.18
N SER A 132 9.76 40.74 -9.25
CA SER A 132 9.60 40.25 -10.62
C SER A 132 10.81 39.47 -11.09
N ALA A 133 12.02 39.94 -10.72
CA ALA A 133 13.27 39.25 -11.04
C ALA A 133 13.35 37.84 -10.41
N VAL A 134 12.89 37.67 -9.17
CA VAL A 134 12.78 36.39 -8.48
C VAL A 134 11.77 35.50 -9.18
N ARG A 135 10.58 35.98 -9.51
CA ARG A 135 9.50 35.23 -10.15
C ARG A 135 9.91 34.68 -11.52
N ILE A 136 10.57 35.49 -12.35
CA ILE A 136 10.97 35.06 -13.69
C ILE A 136 12.06 34.00 -13.62
N ARG A 137 13.06 34.19 -12.74
CA ARG A 137 14.11 33.21 -12.53
C ARG A 137 13.52 31.88 -12.04
N SER A 138 12.54 31.93 -11.13
CA SER A 138 11.84 30.74 -10.64
C SER A 138 11.07 30.04 -11.76
N ALA A 139 10.29 30.77 -12.57
CA ALA A 139 9.53 30.21 -13.68
C ALA A 139 10.45 29.58 -14.74
N LEU A 140 11.55 30.25 -15.09
CA LEU A 140 12.52 29.71 -16.04
C LEU A 140 13.27 28.49 -15.46
N ALA A 141 13.57 28.49 -14.14
CA ALA A 141 14.18 27.36 -13.45
C ALA A 141 13.24 26.13 -13.49
N ASP A 142 11.93 26.30 -13.30
CA ASP A 142 10.95 25.23 -13.44
C ASP A 142 11.00 24.61 -14.82
N GLN A 143 11.07 25.42 -15.86
CA GLN A 143 11.15 24.91 -17.23
C GLN A 143 12.46 24.20 -17.55
N TYR A 144 13.60 24.69 -17.04
CA TYR A 144 14.86 23.95 -17.13
C TYR A 144 14.80 22.61 -16.38
N MET A 145 14.08 22.54 -15.26
CA MET A 145 13.83 21.25 -14.58
C MET A 145 13.00 20.29 -15.43
N HIS A 146 11.99 20.78 -16.16
CA HIS A 146 11.23 19.95 -17.10
C HIS A 146 12.07 19.45 -18.27
N GLU A 147 13.14 20.18 -18.64
CA GLU A 147 14.14 19.73 -19.62
C GLU A 147 15.29 18.95 -18.98
N SER A 148 15.15 18.58 -17.70
CA SER A 148 16.20 17.86 -16.96
C SER A 148 17.53 18.64 -16.82
N ASN A 149 17.51 19.95 -17.02
CA ASN A 149 18.69 20.82 -16.89
C ASN A 149 18.75 21.45 -15.50
N LEU A 150 19.10 20.65 -14.48
CA LEU A 150 19.19 21.14 -13.09
C LEU A 150 20.32 22.13 -12.86
N LYS A 151 21.37 22.10 -13.69
CA LYS A 151 22.47 23.07 -13.56
C LYS A 151 21.96 24.48 -13.78
N GLN A 152 21.23 24.70 -14.90
CA GLN A 152 20.65 26.00 -15.20
C GLN A 152 19.55 26.37 -14.22
N ALA A 153 18.72 25.40 -13.85
CA ALA A 153 17.70 25.60 -12.83
C ALA A 153 18.30 26.03 -11.49
N GLY A 154 19.32 25.33 -11.02
CA GLY A 154 20.01 25.66 -9.77
C GLY A 154 20.69 27.02 -9.79
N ALA A 155 21.36 27.38 -10.91
CA ALA A 155 21.94 28.70 -11.09
C ALA A 155 20.91 29.82 -10.97
N LEU A 156 19.76 29.68 -11.66
CA LEU A 156 18.67 30.67 -11.60
C LEU A 156 18.06 30.78 -10.22
N LEU A 157 17.90 29.66 -9.49
CA LEU A 157 17.37 29.66 -8.12
C LEU A 157 18.39 30.29 -7.15
N SER A 158 19.69 30.04 -7.32
CA SER A 158 20.76 30.69 -6.56
C SER A 158 20.79 32.20 -6.79
N ASP A 159 20.63 32.63 -8.04
CA ASP A 159 20.52 34.06 -8.37
C ASP A 159 19.28 34.69 -7.72
N ALA A 160 18.15 33.98 -7.75
CA ALA A 160 16.92 34.43 -7.08
C ALA A 160 17.10 34.53 -5.55
N GLU A 161 17.79 33.58 -4.92
CA GLU A 161 18.14 33.65 -3.48
C GLU A 161 19.04 34.84 -3.17
N THR A 162 19.99 35.13 -4.03
CA THR A 162 20.88 36.28 -3.90
C THR A 162 20.09 37.59 -3.94
N ILE A 163 19.12 37.70 -4.85
CA ILE A 163 18.22 38.86 -4.92
C ILE A 163 17.39 38.98 -3.62
N ILE A 164 16.82 37.87 -3.16
CA ILE A 164 16.04 37.83 -1.90
C ILE A 164 16.92 38.31 -0.74
N LYS A 165 18.15 37.82 -0.63
CA LYS A 165 19.06 38.16 0.48
C LYS A 165 19.49 39.64 0.45
N ASN A 166 19.81 40.17 -0.74
CA ASN A 166 20.51 41.48 -0.87
C ASN A 166 19.55 42.65 -1.14
N GLU A 167 18.40 42.38 -1.76
CA GLU A 167 17.55 43.47 -2.28
C GLU A 167 16.15 43.48 -1.59
N TRP A 168 15.71 42.41 -0.96
CA TRP A 168 14.37 42.31 -0.34
C TRP A 168 14.13 43.38 0.75
N GLY A 169 15.17 43.68 1.53
CA GLY A 169 15.10 44.73 2.57
C GLY A 169 14.99 46.16 2.03
N ARG A 170 15.22 46.37 0.74
CA ARG A 170 15.12 47.69 0.07
C ARG A 170 13.73 47.92 -0.52
N VAL A 171 12.89 46.87 -0.64
CA VAL A 171 11.53 47.00 -1.16
C VAL A 171 10.56 47.20 0.03
N PRO A 172 9.81 48.33 0.08
CA PRO A 172 8.87 48.57 1.16
C PRO A 172 7.81 47.45 1.27
N ARG A 173 7.64 46.87 2.45
CA ARG A 173 6.67 45.77 2.70
C ARG A 173 5.28 46.33 3.06
N GLN A 174 4.77 47.31 2.24
CA GLN A 174 3.48 47.96 2.43
C GLN A 174 2.71 48.01 1.10
N GLY A 175 1.38 48.06 1.19
CA GLY A 175 0.51 48.15 0.04
C GLY A 175 0.76 47.05 -0.99
N GLN A 176 0.72 47.40 -2.25
CA GLN A 176 0.92 46.43 -3.36
C GLN A 176 2.31 45.78 -3.36
N ASN A 177 3.35 46.43 -2.82
CA ASN A 177 4.67 45.77 -2.74
C ASN A 177 4.65 44.58 -1.78
N ALA A 178 3.92 44.65 -0.65
CA ALA A 178 3.76 43.48 0.23
C ALA A 178 3.16 42.28 -0.51
N TYR A 179 2.17 42.52 -1.35
CA TYR A 179 1.56 41.49 -2.18
C TYR A 179 2.58 40.86 -3.15
N TRP A 180 3.35 41.68 -3.89
CA TRP A 180 4.30 41.15 -4.86
C TRP A 180 5.48 40.43 -4.22
N ILE A 181 5.90 40.84 -3.02
CA ILE A 181 6.93 40.15 -2.23
C ILE A 181 6.42 38.75 -1.83
N LEU A 182 5.24 38.66 -1.18
CA LEU A 182 4.68 37.39 -0.72
C LEU A 182 4.42 36.44 -1.90
N ARG A 183 3.95 36.96 -3.02
CA ARG A 183 3.75 36.19 -4.24
C ARG A 183 5.05 35.64 -4.77
N ALA A 184 6.10 36.46 -4.83
CA ALA A 184 7.42 36.02 -5.27
C ALA A 184 8.03 34.97 -4.32
N GLU A 185 7.87 35.14 -2.99
CA GLU A 185 8.30 34.16 -1.99
C GLU A 185 7.55 32.82 -2.15
N MET A 186 6.26 32.85 -2.37
CA MET A 186 5.44 31.64 -2.61
C MET A 186 5.88 30.90 -3.88
N GLU A 187 5.91 31.58 -5.02
CA GLU A 187 6.31 31.02 -6.31
C GLU A 187 7.73 30.46 -6.27
N PHE A 188 8.66 31.21 -5.66
CA PHE A 188 10.06 30.76 -5.49
C PHE A 188 10.16 29.49 -4.64
N ASN A 189 9.52 29.46 -3.45
CA ASN A 189 9.56 28.27 -2.60
C ASN A 189 8.87 27.08 -3.23
N LEU A 190 7.79 27.29 -3.99
CA LEU A 190 7.13 26.23 -4.74
C LEU A 190 8.09 25.56 -5.73
N ILE A 191 8.77 26.36 -6.55
CA ILE A 191 9.72 25.85 -7.54
C ILE A 191 10.98 25.28 -6.88
N LYS A 192 11.49 25.97 -5.85
CA LYS A 192 12.62 25.46 -5.05
C LYS A 192 12.32 24.10 -4.42
N SER A 193 11.08 23.86 -3.96
CA SER A 193 10.67 22.57 -3.40
C SER A 193 10.81 21.42 -4.42
N VAL A 194 10.42 21.68 -5.68
CA VAL A 194 10.59 20.73 -6.78
C VAL A 194 12.08 20.51 -7.08
N PHE A 195 12.87 21.59 -7.10
CA PHE A 195 14.32 21.52 -7.30
C PHE A 195 14.99 20.70 -6.18
N LEU A 196 14.67 20.97 -4.93
CA LEU A 196 15.19 20.22 -3.78
C LEU A 196 14.82 18.74 -3.89
N ARG A 197 13.58 18.41 -4.20
CA ARG A 197 13.16 17.04 -4.44
C ARG A 197 13.96 16.37 -5.56
N ARG A 198 14.10 17.05 -6.71
CA ARG A 198 14.87 16.54 -7.85
C ARG A 198 16.38 16.48 -7.59
N SER A 199 16.86 17.23 -6.60
CA SER A 199 18.27 17.25 -6.16
C SER A 199 18.55 16.31 -4.99
N GLY A 200 17.57 15.54 -4.53
CA GLY A 200 17.81 14.57 -3.49
C GLY A 200 17.49 15.02 -2.06
N LYS A 201 17.01 16.22 -1.88
CA LYS A 201 16.76 16.81 -0.57
C LYS A 201 15.27 16.77 -0.22
N TRP A 202 14.73 15.57 0.05
CA TRP A 202 13.29 15.36 0.21
C TRP A 202 12.67 16.09 1.38
N GLN A 203 13.26 15.95 2.55
CA GLN A 203 12.74 16.60 3.75
C GLN A 203 12.75 18.11 3.60
N GLU A 204 13.84 18.66 3.07
CA GLU A 204 13.92 20.08 2.74
C GLU A 204 12.86 20.45 1.67
N GLY A 205 12.64 19.58 0.67
CA GLY A 205 11.63 19.77 -0.36
C GLY A 205 10.21 19.83 0.22
N ILE A 206 9.83 18.90 1.10
CA ILE A 206 8.53 18.89 1.78
C ILE A 206 8.35 20.15 2.64
N GLN A 207 9.36 20.51 3.44
CA GLN A 207 9.30 21.71 4.28
C GLN A 207 9.20 22.98 3.43
N THR A 208 9.95 23.06 2.33
CA THR A 208 9.88 24.20 1.41
C THR A 208 8.53 24.28 0.68
N ALA A 209 7.91 23.16 0.32
CA ALA A 209 6.56 23.14 -0.24
C ALA A 209 5.51 23.60 0.78
N LYS A 210 5.62 23.15 2.03
CA LYS A 210 4.76 23.64 3.14
C LYS A 210 4.96 25.14 3.38
N LEU A 211 6.20 25.63 3.30
CA LEU A 211 6.49 27.07 3.39
C LEU A 211 5.83 27.83 2.23
N ALA A 212 5.88 27.31 1.00
CA ALA A 212 5.20 27.91 -0.15
C ALA A 212 3.67 28.01 0.10
N ALA A 213 3.05 26.94 0.61
CA ALA A 213 1.63 26.93 0.96
C ALA A 213 1.32 27.92 2.09
N SER A 214 2.16 28.03 3.12
CA SER A 214 2.02 29.04 4.19
C SER A 214 2.10 30.47 3.62
N LYS A 215 3.06 30.76 2.74
CA LYS A 215 3.16 32.05 2.06
C LYS A 215 1.95 32.35 1.16
N GLY A 216 1.40 31.32 0.53
CA GLY A 216 0.13 31.42 -0.21
C GLY A 216 -1.03 31.83 0.69
N LYS A 217 -1.10 31.28 1.90
CA LYS A 217 -2.12 31.63 2.90
C LYS A 217 -1.97 33.07 3.41
N GLU A 218 -0.75 33.51 3.69
CA GLU A 218 -0.44 34.93 4.01
C GLU A 218 -0.84 35.85 2.86
N LEU A 219 -0.54 35.46 1.61
CA LEU A 219 -0.88 36.23 0.41
C LEU A 219 -2.40 36.42 0.23
N ILE A 220 -3.18 35.38 0.50
CA ILE A 220 -4.65 35.43 0.44
C ILE A 220 -5.18 36.42 1.50
N GLY A 221 -4.56 36.49 2.66
CA GLY A 221 -4.95 37.43 3.73
C GLY A 221 -4.85 38.91 3.33
N ILE A 222 -4.06 39.24 2.29
CA ILE A 222 -3.88 40.61 1.79
C ILE A 222 -4.26 40.76 0.30
N ASP A 223 -5.00 39.85 -0.26
CA ASP A 223 -5.35 39.84 -1.70
C ASP A 223 -6.36 40.95 -2.08
N THR A 224 -6.94 41.63 -1.09
CA THR A 224 -7.73 42.85 -1.30
C THR A 224 -6.95 44.03 -1.84
N LEU A 225 -5.61 43.99 -1.75
CA LEU A 225 -4.70 45.04 -2.26
C LEU A 225 -4.56 45.05 -3.78
N VAL A 226 -5.15 44.07 -4.48
CA VAL A 226 -5.05 43.89 -5.92
C VAL A 226 -6.41 43.67 -6.57
N ASP A 227 -6.46 43.75 -7.90
CA ASP A 227 -7.67 43.50 -8.68
C ASP A 227 -8.16 42.06 -8.60
N GLU A 228 -9.41 41.78 -9.01
CA GLU A 228 -10.05 40.47 -8.93
C GLU A 228 -9.31 39.43 -9.74
N VAL A 229 -8.75 39.78 -10.90
CA VAL A 229 -8.00 38.88 -11.78
C VAL A 229 -6.74 38.38 -11.06
N GLN A 230 -6.01 39.31 -10.46
CA GLN A 230 -4.83 39.00 -9.68
C GLN A 230 -5.14 38.14 -8.44
N ARG A 231 -6.25 38.43 -7.74
CA ARG A 231 -6.75 37.60 -6.64
C ARG A 231 -7.00 36.17 -7.07
N ASN A 232 -7.74 35.99 -8.15
CA ASN A 232 -8.06 34.67 -8.64
C ASN A 232 -6.81 33.87 -9.03
N PHE A 233 -5.83 34.52 -9.67
CA PHE A 233 -4.54 33.87 -9.95
C PHE A 233 -3.78 33.49 -8.68
N SER A 234 -3.77 34.32 -7.65
CA SER A 234 -3.07 34.04 -6.40
C SER A 234 -3.71 32.85 -5.65
N ARG A 235 -5.04 32.78 -5.64
CA ARG A 235 -5.78 31.65 -5.07
C ARG A 235 -5.51 30.36 -5.84
N ASN A 236 -5.42 30.43 -7.17
CA ASN A 236 -5.04 29.26 -7.98
C ASN A 236 -3.60 28.78 -7.71
N TRP A 237 -2.67 29.70 -7.47
CA TRP A 237 -1.31 29.35 -7.07
C TRP A 237 -1.27 28.68 -5.69
N TYR A 238 -2.11 29.11 -4.75
CA TYR A 238 -2.24 28.45 -3.45
C TYR A 238 -2.74 27.01 -3.60
N VAL A 239 -3.80 26.79 -4.40
CA VAL A 239 -4.29 25.44 -4.73
C VAL A 239 -3.18 24.58 -5.34
N SER A 240 -2.38 25.16 -6.25
CA SER A 240 -1.24 24.50 -6.86
C SER A 240 -0.14 24.16 -5.85
N ALA A 241 0.10 25.03 -4.88
CA ALA A 241 1.08 24.79 -3.81
C ALA A 241 0.63 23.63 -2.89
N MET A 242 -0.64 23.58 -2.53
CA MET A 242 -1.21 22.46 -1.75
C MET A 242 -1.16 21.13 -2.51
N ALA A 243 -1.48 21.13 -3.82
CA ALA A 243 -1.32 19.95 -4.65
C ALA A 243 0.15 19.50 -4.73
N GLN A 244 1.10 20.44 -4.77
CA GLN A 244 2.53 20.12 -4.76
C GLN A 244 2.99 19.54 -3.41
N VAL A 245 2.44 20.03 -2.27
CA VAL A 245 2.66 19.41 -0.96
C VAL A 245 2.21 17.95 -0.98
N ALA A 246 1.03 17.69 -1.52
CA ALA A 246 0.49 16.33 -1.65
C ALA A 246 1.37 15.43 -2.55
N ASP A 247 1.87 15.96 -3.67
CA ASP A 247 2.80 15.23 -4.56
C ASP A 247 4.08 14.83 -3.81
N HIS A 248 4.62 15.70 -2.96
CA HIS A 248 5.81 15.42 -2.17
C HIS A 248 5.52 14.40 -1.05
N GLN A 249 4.37 14.53 -0.38
CA GLN A 249 3.91 13.59 0.64
C GLN A 249 3.64 12.20 0.06
N SER A 250 2.94 12.12 -1.08
CA SER A 250 2.72 10.85 -1.80
C SER A 250 4.02 10.15 -2.16
N ALA A 251 4.98 10.92 -2.70
CA ALA A 251 6.28 10.37 -3.06
C ALA A 251 7.10 9.90 -1.84
N ALA A 252 6.83 10.44 -0.66
CA ALA A 252 7.43 10.02 0.61
C ALA A 252 6.63 8.90 1.32
N GLY A 253 5.56 8.36 0.71
CA GLY A 253 4.71 7.33 1.32
C GLY A 253 3.72 7.86 2.38
N MET A 254 3.63 9.18 2.55
CA MET A 254 2.73 9.85 3.50
C MET A 254 1.34 10.02 2.85
N TYR A 255 0.66 8.91 2.58
CA TYR A 255 -0.56 8.91 1.77
C TYR A 255 -1.77 9.58 2.44
N ALA A 256 -1.89 9.44 3.77
CA ALA A 256 -2.97 10.08 4.52
C ALA A 256 -2.85 11.61 4.50
N GLU A 257 -1.64 12.11 4.72
CA GLU A 257 -1.35 13.55 4.67
C GLU A 257 -1.49 14.11 3.25
N ALA A 258 -1.13 13.32 2.23
CA ALA A 258 -1.33 13.68 0.83
C ALA A 258 -2.81 13.82 0.49
N ASP A 259 -3.65 12.89 0.95
CA ASP A 259 -5.11 12.96 0.77
C ASP A 259 -5.71 14.20 1.46
N MET A 260 -5.28 14.48 2.70
CA MET A 260 -5.71 15.70 3.41
C MET A 260 -5.32 16.99 2.65
N SER A 261 -4.09 17.06 2.14
CA SER A 261 -3.63 18.23 1.40
C SER A 261 -4.40 18.44 0.09
N LEU A 262 -4.76 17.34 -0.62
CA LEU A 262 -5.59 17.42 -1.83
C LEU A 262 -7.02 17.81 -1.52
N ARG A 263 -7.60 17.32 -0.42
CA ARG A 263 -8.94 17.73 0.03
C ARG A 263 -8.98 19.22 0.40
N GLU A 264 -7.99 19.70 1.15
CA GLU A 264 -7.89 21.13 1.50
C GLU A 264 -7.78 21.98 0.22
N ALA A 265 -6.94 21.59 -0.74
CA ALA A 265 -6.81 22.30 -2.02
C ALA A 265 -8.13 22.34 -2.79
N PHE A 266 -8.85 21.19 -2.84
CA PHE A 266 -10.12 21.07 -3.53
C PHE A 266 -11.21 21.94 -2.86
N GLN A 267 -11.39 21.83 -1.55
CA GLN A 267 -12.39 22.58 -0.80
C GLN A 267 -12.14 24.09 -0.86
N PHE A 268 -10.88 24.50 -0.76
CA PHE A 268 -10.52 25.90 -0.92
C PHE A 268 -10.87 26.42 -2.33
N GLY A 269 -10.54 25.67 -3.37
CA GLY A 269 -10.89 26.06 -4.75
C GLY A 269 -12.41 26.16 -4.95
N LYS A 270 -13.16 25.19 -4.46
CA LYS A 270 -14.62 25.16 -4.52
C LYS A 270 -15.25 26.35 -3.83
N SER A 271 -14.83 26.65 -2.60
CA SER A 271 -15.35 27.78 -1.81
C SER A 271 -15.00 29.15 -2.43
N ASN A 272 -14.00 29.20 -3.32
CA ASN A 272 -13.62 30.39 -4.08
C ASN A 272 -14.15 30.41 -5.52
N GLY A 273 -15.13 29.55 -5.84
CA GLY A 273 -15.82 29.53 -7.14
C GLY A 273 -14.97 28.99 -8.30
N PHE A 274 -13.98 28.13 -8.01
CA PHE A 274 -13.18 27.47 -9.03
C PHE A 274 -13.99 26.38 -9.71
N THR A 275 -13.80 26.28 -11.02
CA THR A 275 -14.35 25.21 -11.84
C THR A 275 -13.35 24.08 -12.02
N ASP A 276 -13.77 23.00 -12.64
CA ASP A 276 -12.90 21.87 -13.00
C ASP A 276 -11.63 22.30 -13.74
N ASN A 277 -11.73 23.35 -14.58
CA ASN A 277 -10.59 23.86 -15.35
C ASN A 277 -9.42 24.32 -14.46
N GLN A 278 -9.74 24.95 -13.32
CA GLN A 278 -8.73 25.39 -12.37
C GLN A 278 -8.27 24.30 -11.40
N LEU A 279 -9.06 23.24 -11.26
CA LEU A 279 -8.79 22.13 -10.33
C LEU A 279 -8.11 20.93 -10.96
N VAL A 280 -7.81 20.98 -12.25
CA VAL A 280 -7.19 19.87 -13.00
C VAL A 280 -5.92 19.31 -12.35
N ARG A 281 -5.13 20.18 -11.73
CA ARG A 281 -3.90 19.77 -11.02
C ARG A 281 -4.22 18.94 -9.78
N VAL A 282 -5.30 19.30 -9.06
CA VAL A 282 -5.75 18.52 -7.90
C VAL A 282 -6.24 17.13 -8.36
N PHE A 283 -7.07 17.07 -9.42
CA PHE A 283 -7.55 15.79 -9.95
C PHE A 283 -6.42 14.88 -10.41
N ASN A 284 -5.41 15.44 -11.05
CA ASN A 284 -4.24 14.67 -11.45
C ASN A 284 -3.41 14.19 -10.24
N GLY A 285 -3.28 15.01 -9.18
CA GLY A 285 -2.67 14.62 -7.91
C GLY A 285 -3.45 13.47 -7.25
N VAL A 286 -4.79 13.52 -7.28
CA VAL A 286 -5.64 12.42 -6.80
C VAL A 286 -5.39 11.16 -7.62
N ALA A 287 -5.29 11.23 -8.96
CA ALA A 287 -5.00 10.08 -9.80
C ALA A 287 -3.67 9.39 -9.41
N TRP A 288 -2.64 10.17 -9.17
CA TRP A 288 -1.36 9.64 -8.70
C TRP A 288 -1.47 8.98 -7.32
N LEU A 289 -2.15 9.62 -6.36
CA LEU A 289 -2.36 9.08 -5.02
C LEU A 289 -3.15 7.77 -5.03
N ARG A 290 -4.23 7.70 -5.84
CA ARG A 290 -5.04 6.47 -5.98
C ARG A 290 -4.21 5.33 -6.54
N ASN A 291 -3.38 5.58 -7.57
CA ASN A 291 -2.46 4.58 -8.10
C ASN A 291 -1.42 4.12 -7.05
N ALA A 292 -0.84 5.04 -6.30
CA ALA A 292 0.14 4.72 -5.26
C ALA A 292 -0.45 3.84 -4.15
N THR A 293 -1.75 4.01 -3.86
CA THR A 293 -2.50 3.21 -2.87
C THR A 293 -3.19 1.97 -3.45
N GLY A 294 -2.98 1.65 -4.75
CA GLY A 294 -3.54 0.47 -5.42
C GLY A 294 -5.01 0.61 -5.86
N ARG A 295 -5.60 1.81 -5.74
CA ARG A 295 -6.96 2.14 -6.22
C ARG A 295 -6.90 2.55 -7.70
N PHE A 296 -6.57 1.60 -8.58
CA PHE A 296 -6.25 1.89 -9.98
C PHE A 296 -7.47 2.32 -10.79
N GLU A 297 -8.67 1.78 -10.51
CA GLU A 297 -9.91 2.21 -11.18
C GLU A 297 -10.19 3.69 -10.96
N ASP A 298 -10.05 4.14 -9.72
CA ASP A 298 -10.21 5.55 -9.35
C ASP A 298 -9.11 6.40 -9.99
N GLY A 299 -7.86 5.90 -9.96
CA GLY A 299 -6.73 6.55 -10.62
C GLY A 299 -6.96 6.78 -12.11
N LEU A 300 -7.52 5.78 -12.80
CA LEU A 300 -7.90 5.90 -14.23
C LEU A 300 -9.03 6.90 -14.44
N ALA A 301 -10.07 6.87 -13.59
CA ALA A 301 -11.19 7.77 -13.67
C ALA A 301 -10.75 9.25 -13.53
N TYR A 302 -9.92 9.56 -12.55
CA TYR A 302 -9.38 10.91 -12.35
C TYR A 302 -8.42 11.35 -13.48
N SER A 303 -7.59 10.43 -14.00
CA SER A 303 -6.73 10.72 -15.16
C SER A 303 -7.57 11.06 -16.40
N ASN A 304 -8.60 10.28 -16.70
CA ASN A 304 -9.51 10.51 -17.82
C ASN A 304 -10.30 11.82 -17.62
N ARG A 305 -10.73 12.15 -16.39
CA ARG A 305 -11.36 13.44 -16.07
C ARG A 305 -10.40 14.59 -16.37
N SER A 306 -9.16 14.50 -15.92
CA SER A 306 -8.14 15.52 -16.17
C SER A 306 -7.87 15.71 -17.67
N GLU A 307 -7.74 14.62 -18.41
CA GLU A 307 -7.57 14.66 -19.88
C GLU A 307 -8.76 15.33 -20.58
N LYS A 308 -9.98 14.92 -20.23
CA LYS A 308 -11.21 15.50 -20.79
C LYS A 308 -11.30 17.02 -20.56
N ILE A 309 -10.94 17.47 -19.36
CA ILE A 309 -10.94 18.90 -19.03
C ILE A 309 -9.91 19.64 -19.90
N ILE A 310 -8.68 19.16 -19.96
CA ILE A 310 -7.61 19.80 -20.74
C ILE A 310 -7.94 19.88 -22.23
N LEU A 311 -8.45 18.80 -22.81
CA LEU A 311 -8.87 18.80 -24.21
C LEU A 311 -10.08 19.73 -24.45
N GLY A 312 -11.02 19.80 -23.49
CA GLY A 312 -12.15 20.73 -23.52
C GLY A 312 -11.74 22.20 -23.46
N MET A 313 -10.57 22.50 -22.90
CA MET A 313 -9.96 23.84 -22.91
C MET A 313 -9.27 24.18 -24.24
N GLY A 314 -9.21 23.26 -25.22
CA GLY A 314 -8.51 23.46 -26.47
C GLY A 314 -7.01 23.18 -26.47
N VAL A 315 -6.50 22.54 -25.40
CA VAL A 315 -5.10 22.11 -25.34
C VAL A 315 -4.87 21.03 -26.40
N GLN A 316 -3.85 21.23 -27.24
CA GLN A 316 -3.49 20.26 -28.26
C GLN A 316 -2.88 19.00 -27.64
N LYS A 317 -3.20 17.83 -28.17
CA LYS A 317 -2.52 16.58 -27.86
C LYS A 317 -1.02 16.75 -28.18
N GLY A 318 -0.16 16.14 -27.35
CA GLY A 318 1.28 16.32 -27.44
C GLY A 318 1.83 17.52 -26.65
N ALA A 319 0.98 18.47 -26.23
CA ALA A 319 1.41 19.52 -25.31
C ALA A 319 1.83 18.94 -23.93
N ALA A 320 2.75 19.65 -23.24
CA ALA A 320 3.24 19.18 -21.94
C ALA A 320 2.15 18.96 -20.91
N SER A 321 1.13 19.82 -20.87
CA SER A 321 -0.03 19.71 -20.00
C SER A 321 -0.88 18.46 -20.31
N TRP A 322 -1.04 18.10 -21.59
CA TRP A 322 -1.74 16.87 -21.96
C TRP A 322 -0.92 15.63 -21.58
N LEU A 323 0.38 15.59 -21.88
CA LEU A 323 1.27 14.48 -21.48
C LEU A 323 1.26 14.23 -19.96
N TYR A 324 1.16 15.29 -19.15
CA TYR A 324 1.07 15.20 -17.70
C TYR A 324 -0.16 14.42 -17.23
N THR A 325 -1.28 14.47 -17.96
CA THR A 325 -2.50 13.72 -17.63
C THR A 325 -2.46 12.26 -18.09
N GLN A 326 -1.58 11.89 -19.05
CA GLN A 326 -1.55 10.55 -19.63
C GLN A 326 -0.88 9.51 -18.70
N THR A 327 0.16 9.93 -17.97
CA THR A 327 0.98 9.00 -17.18
C THR A 327 0.19 8.26 -16.10
N PRO A 328 -0.59 8.92 -15.22
CA PRO A 328 -1.34 8.20 -14.20
C PRO A 328 -2.39 7.25 -14.78
N GLY A 329 -3.00 7.59 -15.93
CA GLY A 329 -3.97 6.71 -16.60
C GLY A 329 -3.32 5.45 -17.18
N THR A 330 -2.15 5.59 -17.79
CA THR A 330 -1.39 4.44 -18.31
C THR A 330 -0.90 3.54 -17.18
N LEU A 331 -0.43 4.14 -16.07
CA LEU A 331 -0.03 3.41 -14.87
C LEU A 331 -1.22 2.66 -14.25
N ALA A 332 -2.39 3.29 -14.20
CA ALA A 332 -3.62 2.67 -13.70
C ALA A 332 -4.00 1.44 -14.52
N LEU A 333 -4.00 1.55 -15.86
CA LEU A 333 -4.28 0.43 -16.76
C LEU A 333 -3.30 -0.73 -16.53
N ALA A 334 -2.00 -0.44 -16.46
CA ALA A 334 -0.98 -1.44 -16.16
C ALA A 334 -1.15 -2.05 -14.75
N GLY A 335 -1.54 -1.25 -13.77
CA GLY A 335 -1.84 -1.70 -12.41
C GLY A 335 -3.02 -2.65 -12.31
N MET A 336 -4.00 -2.51 -13.21
CA MET A 336 -5.18 -3.39 -13.37
C MET A 336 -4.93 -4.59 -14.32
N ASP A 337 -3.69 -4.79 -14.75
CA ASP A 337 -3.31 -5.81 -15.75
C ASP A 337 -4.00 -5.63 -17.13
N ARG A 338 -4.51 -4.41 -17.44
CA ARG A 338 -5.08 -4.02 -18.74
C ARG A 338 -3.96 -3.59 -19.69
N TRP A 339 -3.01 -4.51 -19.92
CA TRP A 339 -1.76 -4.24 -20.63
C TRP A 339 -1.94 -3.80 -22.07
N GLN A 340 -2.95 -4.36 -22.77
CA GLN A 340 -3.21 -4.02 -24.17
C GLN A 340 -3.69 -2.56 -24.31
N GLU A 341 -4.57 -2.10 -23.41
CA GLU A 341 -5.04 -0.72 -23.41
C GLU A 341 -3.94 0.27 -23.01
N ALA A 342 -3.04 -0.15 -22.10
CA ALA A 342 -1.86 0.64 -21.78
C ALA A 342 -0.93 0.80 -23.00
N ALA A 343 -0.77 -0.27 -23.81
CA ALA A 343 0.02 -0.23 -25.04
C ALA A 343 -0.61 0.69 -26.09
N GLU A 344 -1.92 0.63 -26.27
CA GLU A 344 -2.66 1.51 -27.19
C GLU A 344 -2.52 2.99 -26.81
N LYS A 345 -2.54 3.31 -25.49
CA LYS A 345 -2.25 4.68 -25.04
C LYS A 345 -0.83 5.12 -25.42
N PHE A 346 0.18 4.26 -25.26
CA PHE A 346 1.54 4.59 -25.69
C PHE A 346 1.65 4.78 -27.19
N ASP A 347 1.02 3.92 -28.00
CA ASP A 347 1.00 4.05 -29.43
C ASP A 347 0.29 5.36 -29.89
N ALA A 348 -0.74 5.78 -29.17
CA ALA A 348 -1.41 7.07 -29.42
C ALA A 348 -0.49 8.26 -29.10
N ILE A 349 0.19 8.22 -27.95
CA ILE A 349 1.16 9.26 -27.57
C ILE A 349 2.29 9.36 -28.61
N ASP A 350 2.82 8.23 -29.07
CA ASP A 350 3.92 8.20 -30.05
C ASP A 350 3.49 8.78 -31.39
N ARG A 351 2.28 8.46 -31.88
CA ARG A 351 1.74 9.06 -33.11
C ARG A 351 1.61 10.58 -33.03
N GLU A 352 1.09 11.11 -31.90
CA GLU A 352 0.94 12.56 -31.70
C GLU A 352 2.31 13.26 -31.67
N MET A 353 3.28 12.65 -30.98
CA MET A 353 4.65 13.21 -30.89
C MET A 353 5.39 13.19 -32.24
N GLU A 354 5.17 12.14 -33.06
CA GLU A 354 5.72 12.03 -34.41
C GLU A 354 5.15 13.12 -35.35
N GLN A 355 3.85 13.35 -35.29
CA GLN A 355 3.18 14.40 -36.06
C GLN A 355 3.72 15.80 -35.71
N LEU A 356 4.01 16.04 -34.45
CA LEU A 356 4.61 17.29 -33.97
C LEU A 356 6.13 17.40 -34.26
N LYS A 357 6.72 16.39 -34.90
CA LYS A 357 8.19 16.26 -35.10
C LYS A 357 9.01 16.49 -33.80
N THR A 358 8.39 16.20 -32.67
CA THR A 358 9.05 16.25 -31.36
C THR A 358 9.51 14.86 -30.98
N LYS A 359 10.70 14.75 -30.42
CA LYS A 359 11.12 13.45 -29.86
C LYS A 359 10.17 13.09 -28.72
N SER A 360 9.49 11.95 -28.88
CA SER A 360 8.75 11.36 -27.78
C SER A 360 9.66 11.36 -26.55
N PRO A 361 9.20 11.72 -25.37
CA PRO A 361 9.93 11.49 -24.15
C PRO A 361 9.96 9.97 -23.85
N ALA A 362 10.52 9.21 -24.80
CA ALA A 362 10.67 7.75 -24.68
C ALA A 362 11.40 7.35 -23.40
N ALA A 363 12.31 8.21 -22.93
CA ALA A 363 12.91 8.14 -21.61
C ALA A 363 11.93 8.40 -20.47
N PHE A 364 10.91 9.23 -20.70
CA PHE A 364 9.99 9.68 -19.65
C PHE A 364 9.17 8.54 -19.04
N GLN A 365 8.98 7.45 -19.77
CA GLN A 365 8.15 6.32 -19.32
C GLN A 365 8.82 4.95 -19.56
N ALA A 366 10.14 4.91 -19.76
CA ALA A 366 10.85 3.65 -20.04
C ALA A 366 10.55 2.57 -18.98
N TRP A 367 10.46 2.96 -17.70
CA TRP A 367 10.12 2.08 -16.58
C TRP A 367 8.72 1.47 -16.68
N LEU A 368 7.77 2.10 -17.37
CA LEU A 368 6.39 1.61 -17.59
C LEU A 368 6.24 0.94 -18.96
N ARG A 369 6.91 1.44 -20.01
CA ARG A 369 6.87 0.87 -21.37
C ARG A 369 7.44 -0.54 -21.43
N GLY A 370 8.54 -0.79 -20.74
CA GLY A 370 9.19 -2.10 -20.72
C GLY A 370 8.25 -3.22 -20.26
N PRO A 371 7.63 -3.12 -19.06
CA PRO A 371 6.61 -4.07 -18.63
C PRO A 371 5.43 -4.20 -19.61
N VAL A 372 4.93 -3.08 -20.15
CA VAL A 372 3.83 -3.12 -21.14
C VAL A 372 4.24 -3.91 -22.38
N TYR A 373 5.45 -3.72 -22.92
CA TYR A 373 5.95 -4.49 -24.06
C TYR A 373 6.07 -5.99 -23.74
N LEU A 374 6.55 -6.34 -22.55
CA LEU A 374 6.64 -7.76 -22.14
C LEU A 374 5.27 -8.41 -22.04
N HIS A 375 4.31 -7.76 -21.40
CA HIS A 375 2.96 -8.31 -21.22
C HIS A 375 2.11 -8.32 -22.51
N THR A 376 2.47 -7.50 -23.52
CA THR A 376 1.77 -7.47 -24.81
C THR A 376 2.49 -8.25 -25.93
N GLY A 377 3.52 -9.03 -25.57
CA GLY A 377 4.25 -9.84 -26.54
C GLY A 377 5.18 -9.08 -27.48
N ARG A 378 5.41 -7.80 -27.23
CA ARG A 378 6.33 -6.93 -28.00
C ARG A 378 7.78 -7.17 -27.56
N TYR A 379 8.21 -8.43 -27.59
CA TYR A 379 9.50 -8.85 -27.00
C TYR A 379 10.74 -8.24 -27.67
N PRO A 380 10.80 -8.03 -29.01
CA PRO A 380 11.93 -7.34 -29.64
C PRO A 380 12.09 -5.90 -29.16
N GLN A 381 10.96 -5.17 -28.98
CA GLN A 381 10.96 -3.80 -28.47
C GLN A 381 11.39 -3.77 -26.99
N ALA A 382 10.89 -4.71 -26.18
CA ALA A 382 11.29 -4.86 -24.78
C ALA A 382 12.80 -5.14 -24.67
N LYS A 383 13.33 -6.07 -25.48
CA LYS A 383 14.77 -6.42 -25.50
C LYS A 383 15.62 -5.18 -25.77
N LYS A 384 15.32 -4.44 -26.87
CA LYS A 384 16.07 -3.23 -27.24
C LYS A 384 16.01 -2.14 -26.16
N LEU A 385 14.84 -1.95 -25.57
CA LEU A 385 14.64 -0.95 -24.49
C LEU A 385 15.45 -1.31 -23.25
N TYR A 386 15.37 -2.58 -22.80
CA TYR A 386 16.07 -3.01 -21.58
C TYR A 386 17.57 -3.14 -21.77
N GLU A 387 18.06 -3.48 -22.97
CA GLU A 387 19.49 -3.49 -23.29
C GLU A 387 20.11 -2.11 -23.10
N GLY A 388 19.50 -1.07 -23.67
CA GLY A 388 19.97 0.32 -23.49
C GLY A 388 19.82 0.80 -22.04
N THR A 389 18.69 0.48 -21.40
CA THR A 389 18.45 0.87 -20.00
C THR A 389 19.41 0.17 -19.04
N LEU A 390 19.71 -1.11 -19.27
CA LEU A 390 20.64 -1.88 -18.44
C LEU A 390 22.06 -1.33 -18.55
N LYS A 391 22.54 -1.06 -19.76
CA LYS A 391 23.84 -0.43 -19.98
C LYS A 391 23.93 0.89 -19.21
N TRP A 392 22.92 1.73 -19.33
CA TRP A 392 22.87 3.01 -18.62
C TRP A 392 22.87 2.83 -17.10
N HIS A 393 22.09 1.85 -16.55
CA HIS A 393 22.10 1.58 -15.12
C HIS A 393 23.45 1.08 -14.62
N ILE A 394 24.14 0.23 -15.39
CA ILE A 394 25.49 -0.24 -15.04
C ILE A 394 26.48 0.92 -14.97
N GLU A 395 26.48 1.79 -15.98
CA GLU A 395 27.37 2.96 -16.05
C GLU A 395 27.13 3.96 -14.92
N ASN A 396 25.88 4.14 -14.49
CA ASN A 396 25.51 5.19 -13.54
C ASN A 396 25.33 4.70 -12.10
N PHE A 397 25.01 3.43 -11.88
CA PHE A 397 24.76 2.85 -10.55
C PHE A 397 25.69 1.70 -10.20
N GLY A 398 26.31 1.10 -11.19
CA GLY A 398 27.14 -0.08 -11.02
C GLY A 398 26.35 -1.40 -11.15
N GLU A 399 27.08 -2.50 -11.27
CA GLU A 399 26.56 -3.84 -11.52
C GLU A 399 25.63 -4.37 -10.41
N ASN A 400 25.95 -4.08 -9.15
CA ASN A 400 25.30 -4.67 -7.99
C ASN A 400 24.12 -3.85 -7.47
N HIS A 401 23.81 -2.72 -8.11
CA HIS A 401 22.75 -1.87 -7.65
C HIS A 401 21.36 -2.48 -7.90
N TYR A 402 20.39 -2.25 -7.00
CA TYR A 402 19.04 -2.81 -7.10
C TYR A 402 18.34 -2.53 -8.44
N PHE A 403 18.37 -1.28 -8.94
CA PHE A 403 17.77 -0.96 -10.24
C PHE A 403 18.48 -1.60 -11.42
N THR A 404 19.78 -1.78 -11.34
CA THR A 404 20.54 -2.56 -12.33
C THR A 404 20.06 -4.00 -12.31
N ALA A 405 19.93 -4.60 -11.13
CA ALA A 405 19.43 -5.95 -10.94
C ALA A 405 17.97 -6.11 -11.40
N TYR A 406 17.09 -5.18 -11.05
CA TYR A 406 15.69 -5.18 -11.50
C TYR A 406 15.59 -5.10 -13.04
N THR A 407 16.30 -4.17 -13.66
CA THR A 407 16.34 -4.01 -15.13
C THR A 407 16.95 -5.24 -15.79
N ARG A 408 17.99 -5.83 -15.20
CA ARG A 408 18.62 -7.07 -15.65
C ARG A 408 17.62 -8.23 -15.64
N GLY A 409 16.81 -8.36 -14.59
CA GLY A 409 15.74 -9.35 -14.51
C GLY A 409 14.68 -9.17 -15.59
N MET A 410 14.25 -7.93 -15.85
CA MET A 410 13.32 -7.63 -16.95
C MET A 410 13.95 -7.89 -18.33
N TYR A 411 15.24 -7.60 -18.50
CA TYR A 411 16.00 -7.93 -19.72
C TYR A 411 16.09 -9.44 -19.94
N ALA A 412 16.31 -10.19 -18.87
CA ALA A 412 16.33 -11.66 -18.91
C ALA A 412 14.99 -12.23 -19.42
N ILE A 413 13.85 -11.68 -18.96
CA ILE A 413 12.54 -12.07 -19.49
C ILE A 413 12.46 -11.79 -20.99
N ALA A 414 12.92 -10.60 -21.42
CA ALA A 414 12.91 -10.24 -22.83
C ALA A 414 13.78 -11.19 -23.68
N LEU A 415 14.96 -11.58 -23.20
CA LEU A 415 15.83 -12.56 -23.87
C LEU A 415 15.13 -13.91 -24.00
N TRP A 416 14.59 -14.44 -22.90
CA TRP A 416 13.91 -15.73 -22.90
C TRP A 416 12.74 -15.76 -23.90
N ARG A 417 11.90 -14.74 -23.85
CA ARG A 417 10.73 -14.62 -24.74
C ARG A 417 11.13 -14.37 -26.22
N ASN A 418 12.36 -13.91 -26.49
CA ASN A 418 12.94 -13.84 -27.84
C ASN A 418 13.72 -15.09 -28.26
N GLY A 419 13.65 -16.21 -27.50
CA GLY A 419 14.23 -17.49 -27.86
C GLY A 419 15.70 -17.67 -27.44
N ASP A 420 16.18 -16.87 -26.50
CA ASP A 420 17.52 -17.00 -25.90
C ASP A 420 17.44 -17.43 -24.42
N PRO A 421 17.17 -18.73 -24.11
CA PRO A 421 17.09 -19.20 -22.72
C PRO A 421 18.45 -19.21 -22.01
N VAL A 422 19.56 -19.36 -22.76
CA VAL A 422 20.91 -19.39 -22.16
C VAL A 422 21.33 -18.00 -21.70
N GLY A 423 21.19 -17.01 -22.57
CA GLY A 423 21.43 -15.62 -22.20
C GLY A 423 20.49 -15.12 -21.09
N ALA A 424 19.23 -15.54 -21.15
CA ALA A 424 18.25 -15.24 -20.09
C ALA A 424 18.67 -15.81 -18.73
N ARG A 425 19.12 -17.09 -18.68
CA ARG A 425 19.57 -17.73 -17.44
C ARG A 425 20.71 -16.95 -16.79
N LEU A 426 21.72 -16.59 -17.57
CA LEU A 426 22.85 -15.80 -17.08
C LEU A 426 22.43 -14.46 -16.46
N GLN A 427 21.51 -13.76 -17.13
CA GLN A 427 21.01 -12.47 -16.64
C GLN A 427 20.14 -12.65 -15.40
N PHE A 428 19.30 -13.68 -15.33
CA PHE A 428 18.50 -13.98 -14.13
C PHE A 428 19.39 -14.31 -12.93
N ASP A 429 20.40 -15.19 -13.07
CA ASP A 429 21.28 -15.58 -11.97
C ASP A 429 21.93 -14.34 -11.32
N GLN A 430 22.43 -13.42 -12.14
CA GLN A 430 23.01 -12.15 -11.66
C GLN A 430 21.95 -11.22 -11.04
N ALA A 431 20.78 -11.11 -11.65
CA ALA A 431 19.70 -10.27 -11.16
C ALA A 431 19.20 -10.73 -9.79
N ILE A 432 18.91 -12.04 -9.66
CA ILE A 432 18.36 -12.62 -8.44
C ILE A 432 19.34 -12.55 -7.28
N GLN A 433 20.63 -12.83 -7.52
CA GLN A 433 21.67 -12.70 -6.50
C GLN A 433 21.67 -11.29 -5.88
N ASN A 434 21.54 -10.27 -6.72
CA ASN A 434 21.54 -8.89 -6.24
C ASN A 434 20.19 -8.44 -5.68
N ILE A 435 19.05 -8.89 -6.23
CA ILE A 435 17.70 -8.57 -5.69
C ILE A 435 17.48 -9.20 -4.30
N THR A 436 18.03 -10.40 -4.06
CA THR A 436 17.85 -11.15 -2.81
C THR A 436 18.96 -10.93 -1.79
N SER A 437 20.05 -10.24 -2.17
CA SER A 437 21.14 -9.95 -1.25
C SER A 437 20.68 -9.10 -0.06
N PRO A 438 21.03 -9.46 1.18
CA PRO A 438 20.77 -8.60 2.34
C PRO A 438 21.46 -7.23 2.27
N ASP A 439 22.58 -7.19 1.53
CA ASP A 439 23.34 -5.96 1.26
C ASP A 439 22.80 -5.19 0.06
N ALA A 440 21.94 -5.80 -0.76
CA ALA A 440 21.25 -5.06 -1.78
C ALA A 440 20.61 -3.86 -1.10
N LEU A 441 20.86 -2.67 -1.61
CA LEU A 441 20.06 -1.47 -1.32
C LEU A 441 18.66 -1.79 -1.83
N THR A 442 18.14 -2.81 -1.20
CA THR A 442 16.85 -3.32 -1.55
C THR A 442 15.90 -2.19 -1.43
N GLY A 443 15.22 -2.01 -2.42
CA GLY A 443 13.97 -1.46 -2.68
C GLY A 443 13.02 -1.21 -1.51
N ASP A 444 13.58 -0.86 -0.42
CA ASP A 444 13.01 -0.10 0.66
C ASP A 444 12.76 1.38 0.27
N PHE A 445 13.10 1.75 -0.97
CA PHE A 445 12.45 2.85 -1.61
C PHE A 445 11.00 2.45 -1.69
N THR A 446 10.09 3.26 -1.19
CA THR A 446 8.64 3.03 -1.27
C THR A 446 8.35 2.18 -2.51
N GLU A 447 8.43 0.85 -2.34
CA GLU A 447 8.22 -0.09 -3.42
C GLU A 447 6.74 0.03 -3.70
N ASP A 448 6.39 0.89 -4.65
CA ASP A 448 5.01 1.07 -5.04
C ASP A 448 4.44 -0.29 -5.48
N VAL A 449 3.14 -0.40 -5.41
CA VAL A 449 2.43 -1.65 -5.76
C VAL A 449 2.86 -2.18 -7.14
N PHE A 450 3.19 -1.27 -8.06
CA PHE A 450 3.60 -1.63 -9.42
C PHE A 450 4.98 -2.29 -9.48
N ARG A 451 5.97 -1.78 -8.73
CA ARG A 451 7.32 -2.37 -8.67
C ARG A 451 7.32 -3.72 -7.97
N ARG A 452 6.50 -3.88 -6.93
CA ARG A 452 6.29 -5.19 -6.29
C ARG A 452 5.75 -6.22 -7.29
N LYS A 453 4.76 -5.85 -8.10
CA LYS A 453 4.28 -6.70 -9.21
C LYS A 453 5.42 -7.06 -10.19
N GLY A 454 6.26 -6.10 -10.56
CA GLY A 454 7.39 -6.34 -11.45
C GLY A 454 8.44 -7.27 -10.87
N LYS A 455 8.78 -7.15 -9.59
CA LYS A 455 9.67 -8.08 -8.89
C LYS A 455 9.08 -9.50 -8.86
N LYS A 456 7.80 -9.63 -8.46
CA LYS A 456 7.08 -10.91 -8.53
C LYS A 456 7.16 -11.51 -9.94
N TYR A 457 6.97 -10.69 -10.98
CA TYR A 457 7.04 -11.11 -12.38
C TYR A 457 8.44 -11.61 -12.79
N ILE A 458 9.52 -10.98 -12.32
CA ILE A 458 10.88 -11.45 -12.53
C ILE A 458 11.08 -12.83 -11.90
N PHE A 459 10.74 -13.01 -10.63
CA PHE A 459 10.84 -14.29 -9.95
C PHE A 459 10.01 -15.37 -10.63
N GLN A 460 8.79 -15.06 -11.04
CA GLN A 460 7.90 -15.98 -11.72
C GLN A 460 8.50 -16.48 -13.05
N ASN A 461 8.99 -15.57 -13.90
CA ASN A 461 9.60 -15.96 -15.17
C ASN A 461 10.91 -16.73 -14.99
N TYR A 462 11.69 -16.43 -13.95
CA TYR A 462 12.88 -17.21 -13.65
C TYR A 462 12.55 -18.64 -13.17
N ILE A 463 11.57 -18.78 -12.29
CA ILE A 463 11.04 -20.08 -11.85
C ILE A 463 10.54 -20.88 -13.07
N ASP A 464 9.73 -20.27 -13.95
CA ASP A 464 9.23 -20.94 -15.16
C ASP A 464 10.36 -21.38 -16.09
N LEU A 465 11.42 -20.58 -16.24
CA LEU A 465 12.61 -20.98 -17.01
C LEU A 465 13.31 -22.19 -16.37
N LEU A 466 13.57 -22.14 -15.06
CA LEU A 466 14.23 -23.22 -14.34
C LEU A 466 13.40 -24.51 -14.31
N ALA A 467 12.08 -24.40 -14.25
CA ALA A 467 11.17 -25.54 -14.24
C ALA A 467 11.23 -26.36 -15.54
N THR A 468 11.73 -25.79 -16.65
CA THR A 468 11.96 -26.54 -17.89
C THR A 468 13.08 -27.57 -17.77
N THR A 469 13.94 -27.46 -16.77
CA THR A 469 15.13 -28.30 -16.54
C THR A 469 15.15 -28.96 -15.16
N ALA A 470 14.28 -28.55 -14.23
CA ALA A 470 14.29 -28.96 -12.83
C ALA A 470 14.10 -30.48 -12.61
N ASP A 471 13.43 -31.17 -13.53
CA ASP A 471 13.28 -32.62 -13.48
C ASP A 471 14.61 -33.35 -13.78
N LYS A 472 15.55 -32.68 -14.45
CA LYS A 472 16.86 -33.24 -14.87
C LYS A 472 18.01 -32.72 -14.04
N ASP A 473 17.88 -31.52 -13.46
CA ASP A 473 18.89 -30.88 -12.61
C ASP A 473 18.34 -30.54 -11.24
N PRO A 474 18.71 -31.28 -10.18
CA PRO A 474 18.28 -31.00 -8.80
C PRO A 474 18.69 -29.63 -8.29
N LYS A 475 19.71 -29.01 -8.89
CA LYS A 475 20.11 -27.63 -8.50
C LYS A 475 19.02 -26.63 -8.88
N ASP A 476 18.38 -26.81 -10.04
CA ASP A 476 17.30 -25.95 -10.46
C ASP A 476 16.09 -26.05 -9.54
N ALA A 477 15.69 -27.27 -9.16
CA ALA A 477 14.64 -27.49 -8.16
C ALA A 477 14.96 -26.83 -6.80
N ALA A 478 16.23 -26.84 -6.38
CA ALA A 478 16.67 -26.18 -5.15
C ALA A 478 16.60 -24.65 -5.24
N ILE A 479 16.98 -24.08 -6.38
CA ILE A 479 16.89 -22.62 -6.61
C ILE A 479 15.42 -22.19 -6.61
N ILE A 480 14.54 -22.93 -7.31
CA ILE A 480 13.10 -22.63 -7.33
C ILE A 480 12.51 -22.66 -5.92
N PHE A 481 12.90 -23.62 -5.07
CA PHE A 481 12.45 -23.71 -3.68
C PHE A 481 12.81 -22.45 -2.88
N GLN A 482 14.04 -21.94 -3.03
CA GLN A 482 14.44 -20.69 -2.38
C GLN A 482 13.68 -19.49 -2.92
N MET A 483 13.43 -19.45 -4.24
CA MET A 483 12.63 -18.37 -4.84
C MET A 483 11.16 -18.43 -4.38
N ALA A 484 10.61 -19.63 -4.19
CA ALA A 484 9.27 -19.81 -3.63
C ALA A 484 9.15 -19.19 -2.23
N ASP A 485 10.13 -19.39 -1.36
CA ASP A 485 10.14 -18.80 -0.02
C ASP A 485 10.19 -17.27 -0.09
N HIS A 486 10.99 -16.70 -0.99
CA HIS A 486 11.03 -15.24 -1.22
C HIS A 486 9.70 -14.69 -1.74
N LEU A 487 9.04 -15.36 -2.67
CA LEU A 487 7.75 -14.93 -3.20
C LEU A 487 6.66 -14.94 -2.12
N ASN A 488 6.63 -15.98 -1.29
CA ASN A 488 5.67 -16.13 -0.21
C ASN A 488 5.93 -15.15 0.95
N SER A 489 7.19 -14.72 1.12
CA SER A 489 7.57 -13.79 2.21
C SER A 489 7.37 -12.32 1.87
N SER A 490 7.33 -11.94 0.60
CA SER A 490 7.50 -10.54 0.18
C SER A 490 6.39 -9.58 0.61
N THR A 491 5.11 -9.95 0.49
CA THR A 491 3.96 -9.09 0.83
C THR A 491 3.71 -9.01 2.33
N VAL A 492 3.76 -10.17 2.98
CA VAL A 492 3.63 -10.26 4.44
C VAL A 492 4.83 -9.65 5.14
N GLN A 493 6.01 -9.80 4.56
CA GLN A 493 7.25 -9.20 5.07
C GLN A 493 7.19 -7.68 5.13
N GLN A 494 6.60 -7.03 4.12
CA GLN A 494 6.47 -5.57 4.11
C GLN A 494 5.57 -5.08 5.24
N ALA A 495 4.40 -5.69 5.44
CA ALA A 495 3.48 -5.32 6.51
C ALA A 495 4.12 -5.50 7.90
N LEU A 496 4.90 -6.57 8.08
CA LEU A 496 5.65 -6.82 9.30
C LEU A 496 6.81 -5.86 9.51
N SER A 497 7.55 -5.56 8.45
CA SER A 497 8.64 -4.58 8.50
C SER A 497 8.11 -3.21 8.90
N ASP A 498 6.99 -2.78 8.33
CA ASP A 498 6.37 -1.49 8.64
C ASP A 498 5.84 -1.44 10.09
N ALA A 499 5.24 -2.54 10.57
CA ALA A 499 4.77 -2.65 11.94
C ALA A 499 5.94 -2.78 12.94
N ALA A 500 6.98 -3.55 12.60
CA ALA A 500 8.19 -3.70 13.41
C ALA A 500 8.96 -2.37 13.53
N VAL A 501 9.05 -1.61 12.45
CA VAL A 501 9.63 -0.26 12.49
C VAL A 501 8.89 0.63 13.48
N ARG A 502 7.54 0.63 13.45
CA ARG A 502 6.74 1.40 14.40
C ARG A 502 6.92 0.92 15.85
N SER A 503 6.96 -0.38 16.09
CA SER A 503 7.19 -0.94 17.44
C SER A 503 8.62 -0.76 17.92
N GLY A 504 9.60 -0.84 17.04
CA GLY A 504 11.03 -0.61 17.34
C GLY A 504 11.32 0.83 17.77
N ILE A 505 10.46 1.79 17.41
CA ILE A 505 10.53 3.19 17.88
C ILE A 505 10.44 3.27 19.42
N ASN A 506 9.80 2.30 20.06
CA ASN A 506 9.64 2.25 21.51
C ASN A 506 10.73 1.45 22.24
N VAL A 507 11.70 0.89 21.51
CA VAL A 507 12.82 0.13 22.10
C VAL A 507 14.03 1.06 22.30
N PRO A 508 14.50 1.27 23.53
CA PRO A 508 15.65 2.13 23.80
C PRO A 508 16.89 1.71 23.02
N GLY A 509 17.52 2.66 22.32
CA GLY A 509 18.72 2.43 21.51
C GLY A 509 18.45 1.89 20.10
N LEU A 510 17.34 1.21 19.86
CA LEU A 510 16.94 0.74 18.51
C LEU A 510 16.30 1.87 17.68
N SER A 511 15.47 2.68 18.30
CA SER A 511 14.72 3.78 17.63
C SER A 511 15.64 4.78 16.91
N ASP A 512 16.76 5.15 17.53
CA ASP A 512 17.68 6.10 16.92
C ASP A 512 18.42 5.53 15.71
N VAL A 513 18.79 4.26 15.76
CA VAL A 513 19.48 3.59 14.64
C VAL A 513 18.49 3.37 13.48
N ILE A 514 17.24 2.97 13.77
CA ILE A 514 16.18 2.84 12.77
C ILE A 514 15.93 4.18 12.08
N ARG A 515 15.79 5.26 12.86
CA ARG A 515 15.56 6.60 12.28
C ARG A 515 16.69 7.02 11.35
N LYS A 516 17.96 6.86 11.78
CA LYS A 516 19.13 7.18 10.95
C LYS A 516 19.19 6.34 9.68
N GLU A 517 18.85 5.05 9.76
CA GLU A 517 18.77 4.18 8.59
C GLU A 517 17.68 4.63 7.62
N GLN A 518 16.50 4.99 8.15
CA GLN A 518 15.40 5.50 7.33
C GLN A 518 15.69 6.85 6.68
N ASP A 519 16.33 7.77 7.38
CA ASP A 519 16.73 9.06 6.83
C ASP A 519 17.73 8.89 5.70
N ALA A 520 18.75 8.03 5.89
CA ALA A 520 19.72 7.69 4.85
C ALA A 520 19.08 6.98 3.67
N LYS A 521 18.11 6.09 3.93
CA LYS A 521 17.29 5.41 2.94
C LYS A 521 16.50 6.41 2.08
N ASN A 522 15.78 7.33 2.72
CA ASN A 522 14.94 8.32 2.04
C ASN A 522 15.80 9.28 1.18
N GLU A 523 16.94 9.70 1.66
CA GLU A 523 17.87 10.54 0.91
C GLU A 523 18.43 9.77 -0.31
N ALA A 524 18.85 8.52 -0.15
CA ALA A 524 19.34 7.70 -1.26
C ALA A 524 18.24 7.47 -2.32
N ALA A 525 16.99 7.19 -1.89
CA ALA A 525 15.84 7.03 -2.76
C ALA A 525 15.64 8.20 -3.71
N THR A 526 15.87 9.33 -3.21
CA THR A 526 15.68 10.60 -3.88
C THR A 526 16.74 10.88 -4.92
N LEU A 527 17.99 10.76 -4.54
CA LEU A 527 19.11 10.87 -5.47
C LEU A 527 18.92 9.92 -6.63
N MET A 528 18.44 8.71 -6.33
CA MET A 528 18.12 7.68 -7.29
C MET A 528 17.01 8.09 -8.26
N SER A 529 15.87 8.53 -7.74
CA SER A 529 14.74 8.97 -8.57
C SER A 529 15.16 10.05 -9.56
N TYR A 530 16.05 10.94 -9.11
CA TYR A 530 16.61 11.96 -9.98
C TYR A 530 17.51 11.38 -11.08
N ILE A 531 18.53 10.58 -10.70
CA ILE A 531 19.46 9.98 -11.67
C ILE A 531 18.67 9.14 -12.69
N THR A 532 17.65 8.40 -12.26
CA THR A 532 16.78 7.58 -13.14
C THR A 532 15.94 8.43 -14.10
N SER A 533 15.48 9.60 -13.66
CA SER A 533 14.70 10.51 -14.51
C SER A 533 15.53 11.14 -15.63
N GLN A 534 16.85 11.11 -15.53
CA GLN A 534 17.78 11.61 -16.54
C GLN A 534 18.12 10.59 -17.65
N GLY A 535 17.63 9.35 -17.51
CA GLY A 535 18.07 8.23 -18.33
C GLY A 535 17.43 8.16 -19.71
N SER A 536 18.19 8.44 -20.75
CA SER A 536 18.29 7.68 -22.00
C SER A 536 19.51 8.17 -22.78
N GLU A 537 20.13 7.25 -23.54
CA GLU A 537 21.30 7.55 -24.38
C GLU A 537 21.03 8.74 -25.32
N GLY A 538 21.99 9.66 -25.36
CA GLY A 538 22.06 10.71 -26.39
C GLY A 538 21.64 12.11 -25.97
N ASP A 539 21.28 12.36 -24.71
CA ASP A 539 20.94 13.72 -24.28
C ASP A 539 22.19 14.54 -23.91
N LYS A 540 22.63 15.42 -24.84
CA LYS A 540 23.78 16.34 -24.67
C LYS A 540 23.59 17.36 -23.53
N ARG A 541 22.43 17.37 -22.85
CA ARG A 541 22.04 18.30 -21.78
C ARG A 541 22.43 17.81 -20.38
N ARG A 542 23.07 16.65 -20.27
CA ARG A 542 23.54 16.10 -19.00
C ARG A 542 24.65 16.94 -18.39
N ASN A 543 24.58 17.12 -17.07
CA ASN A 543 25.74 17.63 -16.33
C ASN A 543 26.45 16.47 -15.62
N PRO A 544 27.54 15.93 -16.18
CA PRO A 544 28.25 14.78 -15.62
C PRO A 544 28.72 15.03 -14.17
N GLN A 545 29.13 16.24 -13.85
CA GLN A 545 29.62 16.58 -12.50
C GLN A 545 28.55 16.50 -11.42
N VAL A 546 27.32 16.91 -11.74
CA VAL A 546 26.18 16.80 -10.78
C VAL A 546 25.79 15.34 -10.57
N ILE A 547 25.76 14.56 -11.65
CA ILE A 547 25.49 13.12 -11.56
C ILE A 547 26.58 12.44 -10.74
N GLU A 548 27.83 12.76 -10.98
CA GLU A 548 28.98 12.22 -10.23
C GLU A 548 28.89 12.55 -8.73
N GLN A 549 28.57 13.81 -8.37
CA GLN A 549 28.37 14.21 -6.98
C GLN A 549 27.20 13.45 -6.33
N MET A 550 26.11 13.26 -7.04
CA MET A 550 24.97 12.47 -6.54
C MET A 550 25.33 11.01 -6.36
N GLN A 551 26.06 10.43 -7.31
CA GLN A 551 26.56 9.06 -7.21
C GLN A 551 27.55 8.90 -6.05
N LYS A 552 28.42 9.89 -5.83
CA LYS A 552 29.30 9.90 -4.65
C LYS A 552 28.48 9.92 -3.37
N ARG A 553 27.50 10.82 -3.27
CA ARG A 553 26.63 10.90 -2.09
C ARG A 553 25.82 9.62 -1.89
N MET A 554 25.35 9.02 -2.96
CA MET A 554 24.68 7.71 -2.88
C MET A 554 25.60 6.64 -2.28
N ARG A 555 26.85 6.53 -2.75
CA ARG A 555 27.80 5.56 -2.16
C ARG A 555 28.07 5.81 -0.67
N GLU A 556 28.13 7.07 -0.25
CA GLU A 556 28.25 7.44 1.18
C GLU A 556 27.04 6.98 1.98
N LEU A 557 25.82 7.22 1.47
CA LEU A 557 24.56 6.78 2.11
C LEU A 557 24.46 5.26 2.15
N GLU A 558 24.92 4.58 1.12
CA GLU A 558 25.02 3.11 1.08
C GLU A 558 25.92 2.57 2.20
N GLY A 559 27.09 3.19 2.37
CA GLY A 559 28.00 2.87 3.46
C GLY A 559 27.36 3.05 4.83
N LEU A 560 26.72 4.20 5.06
CA LEU A 560 26.01 4.50 6.31
C LEU A 560 24.85 3.53 6.57
N ARG A 561 24.05 3.18 5.57
CA ARG A 561 22.97 2.21 5.70
C ARG A 561 23.49 0.80 6.05
N LYS A 562 24.57 0.37 5.42
CA LYS A 562 25.24 -0.89 5.74
C LYS A 562 25.70 -0.91 7.19
N GLU A 563 26.29 0.18 7.65
CA GLU A 563 26.72 0.34 9.05
C GLU A 563 25.54 0.29 10.02
N TYR A 564 24.47 1.05 9.76
CA TYR A 564 23.26 1.03 10.62
C TYR A 564 22.60 -0.35 10.64
N LYS A 565 22.50 -1.04 9.50
CA LYS A 565 21.99 -2.41 9.44
C LYS A 565 22.85 -3.39 10.23
N ALA A 566 24.18 -3.26 10.16
CA ALA A 566 25.09 -4.07 10.97
C ALA A 566 24.93 -3.80 12.46
N GLN A 567 24.72 -2.54 12.87
CA GLN A 567 24.41 -2.18 14.25
C GLN A 567 23.09 -2.80 14.71
N ILE A 568 22.03 -2.78 13.89
CA ILE A 568 20.74 -3.42 14.18
C ILE A 568 20.93 -4.93 14.28
N GLN A 569 21.64 -5.55 13.34
CA GLN A 569 21.87 -6.99 13.33
C GLN A 569 22.63 -7.47 14.56
N LYS A 570 23.65 -6.72 14.98
CA LYS A 570 24.49 -7.05 16.15
C LYS A 570 23.77 -6.78 17.47
N GLY A 571 23.11 -5.63 17.59
CA GLY A 571 22.47 -5.20 18.84
C GLY A 571 21.05 -5.76 19.03
N PHE A 572 20.35 -6.05 17.94
CA PHE A 572 18.95 -6.46 17.92
C PHE A 572 18.70 -7.57 16.87
N PRO A 573 19.34 -8.75 17.01
CA PRO A 573 19.30 -9.80 16.00
C PRO A 573 17.91 -10.34 15.71
N GLU A 574 17.03 -10.39 16.70
CA GLU A 574 15.64 -10.84 16.56
C GLU A 574 14.83 -9.88 15.67
N TYR A 575 14.99 -8.58 15.90
CA TYR A 575 14.39 -7.55 15.07
C TYR A 575 14.93 -7.62 13.63
N PHE A 576 16.24 -7.80 13.45
CA PHE A 576 16.85 -7.90 12.13
C PHE A 576 16.32 -9.10 11.31
N GLN A 577 16.17 -10.26 11.97
CA GLN A 577 15.60 -11.45 11.31
C GLN A 577 14.12 -11.28 10.94
N LEU A 578 13.38 -10.50 11.71
CA LEU A 578 11.99 -10.18 11.39
C LEU A 578 11.88 -9.35 10.12
N ILE A 579 12.76 -8.35 9.96
CA ILE A 579 12.71 -7.45 8.80
C ILE A 579 13.43 -8.00 7.55
N GLN A 580 14.36 -8.96 7.71
CA GLN A 580 15.14 -9.56 6.63
C GLN A 580 15.39 -11.07 6.84
N PRO A 581 14.39 -11.96 6.70
CA PRO A 581 14.61 -13.40 6.81
C PRO A 581 15.39 -13.91 5.59
N LYS A 582 16.35 -14.80 5.82
CA LYS A 582 17.09 -15.50 4.77
C LYS A 582 16.29 -16.71 4.28
N ALA A 583 16.11 -16.85 2.96
CA ALA A 583 15.49 -18.04 2.39
C ALA A 583 16.35 -19.29 2.66
N PRO A 584 15.77 -20.37 3.23
CA PRO A 584 16.51 -21.58 3.59
C PRO A 584 16.78 -22.47 2.38
N SER A 585 17.82 -23.27 2.47
CA SER A 585 18.02 -24.42 1.57
C SER A 585 17.15 -25.61 2.01
N HIS A 586 16.97 -26.58 1.11
CA HIS A 586 16.29 -27.84 1.44
C HIS A 586 17.04 -28.64 2.53
N THR A 587 18.37 -28.52 2.58
CA THR A 587 19.20 -29.15 3.61
C THR A 587 18.99 -28.52 4.99
N ASP A 588 18.79 -27.19 5.07
CA ASP A 588 18.44 -26.52 6.33
C ASP A 588 17.10 -27.03 6.89
N ILE A 589 16.13 -27.30 6.00
CA ILE A 589 14.85 -27.89 6.37
C ILE A 589 15.02 -29.34 6.85
N ALA A 590 15.69 -30.16 6.07
CA ALA A 590 15.87 -31.58 6.38
C ALA A 590 16.51 -31.84 7.74
N GLN A 591 17.50 -31.01 8.13
CA GLN A 591 18.20 -31.11 9.42
C GLN A 591 17.29 -30.86 10.64
N GLN A 592 16.14 -30.22 10.46
CA GLN A 592 15.22 -29.93 11.54
C GLN A 592 14.00 -30.85 11.58
N LEU A 593 13.87 -31.77 10.59
CA LEU A 593 12.78 -32.74 10.52
C LEU A 593 13.08 -34.00 11.34
N LYS A 594 12.05 -34.51 12.02
CA LYS A 594 12.06 -35.85 12.59
C LYS A 594 11.79 -36.90 11.51
N PRO A 595 12.21 -38.19 11.72
CA PRO A 595 12.00 -39.23 10.71
C PRO A 595 10.54 -39.40 10.27
N ASP A 596 9.58 -39.18 11.15
CA ASP A 596 8.14 -39.32 10.89
C ASP A 596 7.46 -37.99 10.49
N GLU A 597 8.27 -36.99 10.12
CA GLU A 597 7.80 -35.68 9.60
C GLU A 597 8.13 -35.55 8.11
N LEU A 598 7.28 -34.83 7.39
CA LEU A 598 7.50 -34.43 5.99
C LEU A 598 7.18 -32.93 5.85
N PHE A 599 8.13 -32.19 5.29
CA PHE A 599 7.92 -30.79 4.92
C PHE A 599 7.43 -30.72 3.47
N VAL A 600 6.30 -30.06 3.25
CA VAL A 600 5.72 -29.86 1.92
C VAL A 600 5.62 -28.36 1.64
N SER A 601 6.18 -27.89 0.52
CA SER A 601 6.02 -26.51 0.06
C SER A 601 5.15 -26.47 -1.19
N ILE A 602 4.16 -25.59 -1.21
CA ILE A 602 3.18 -25.43 -2.30
C ILE A 602 3.23 -23.99 -2.78
N LEU A 603 3.59 -23.80 -4.05
CA LEU A 603 3.67 -22.49 -4.71
C LEU A 603 2.74 -22.46 -5.93
N PRO A 604 1.54 -21.88 -5.84
CA PRO A 604 0.70 -21.61 -7.00
C PRO A 604 1.30 -20.46 -7.81
N MET A 605 1.45 -20.69 -9.13
CA MET A 605 1.89 -19.72 -10.11
C MET A 605 0.78 -19.47 -11.13
N GLU A 606 1.00 -18.57 -12.08
CA GLU A 606 -0.04 -18.19 -13.04
C GLU A 606 -0.66 -19.38 -13.79
N LYS A 607 0.17 -20.33 -14.25
CA LYS A 607 -0.24 -21.46 -15.10
C LYS A 607 -0.25 -22.80 -14.39
N GLN A 608 0.57 -22.99 -13.37
CA GLN A 608 0.79 -24.26 -12.70
C GLN A 608 1.15 -24.05 -11.24
N THR A 609 1.00 -25.10 -10.44
CA THR A 609 1.37 -25.14 -9.03
C THR A 609 2.58 -26.04 -8.86
N TYR A 610 3.62 -25.54 -8.20
CA TYR A 610 4.82 -26.28 -7.85
C TYR A 610 4.72 -26.85 -6.45
N VAL A 611 5.15 -28.10 -6.29
CA VAL A 611 5.13 -28.81 -5.01
C VAL A 611 6.47 -29.47 -4.74
N TRP A 612 7.02 -29.25 -3.56
CA TRP A 612 8.21 -29.93 -3.02
C TRP A 612 7.83 -30.72 -1.80
N ALA A 613 8.39 -31.91 -1.66
CA ALA A 613 8.36 -32.68 -0.44
C ALA A 613 9.80 -32.97 0.01
N ILE A 614 10.12 -32.64 1.24
CA ILE A 614 11.46 -32.76 1.83
C ILE A 614 11.35 -33.62 3.08
N ASN A 615 12.11 -34.70 3.15
CA ASN A 615 12.16 -35.57 4.31
C ASN A 615 13.43 -35.33 5.15
N SER A 616 13.52 -35.96 6.32
CA SER A 616 14.65 -35.86 7.24
C SER A 616 15.97 -36.40 6.71
N SER A 617 15.97 -37.26 5.68
CA SER A 617 17.19 -37.73 5.02
C SER A 617 17.75 -36.73 3.98
N GLY A 618 17.04 -35.64 3.70
CA GLY A 618 17.41 -34.65 2.69
C GLY A 618 16.93 -35.00 1.28
N LYS A 619 16.16 -36.07 1.11
CA LYS A 619 15.54 -36.37 -0.18
C LYS A 619 14.50 -35.31 -0.49
N VAL A 620 14.57 -34.75 -1.71
CA VAL A 620 13.62 -33.78 -2.25
C VAL A 620 12.87 -34.42 -3.40
N SER A 621 11.54 -34.45 -3.31
CA SER A 621 10.66 -34.77 -4.42
C SER A 621 10.03 -33.48 -4.92
N PHE A 622 10.06 -33.25 -6.24
CA PHE A 622 9.51 -32.06 -6.90
C PHE A 622 8.53 -32.49 -7.99
N HIS A 623 7.38 -31.82 -8.07
CA HIS A 623 6.47 -32.02 -9.19
C HIS A 623 5.71 -30.72 -9.53
N GLN A 624 5.08 -30.74 -10.70
CA GLN A 624 4.31 -29.62 -11.26
C GLN A 624 2.89 -30.09 -11.52
N TRP A 625 1.93 -29.44 -10.87
CA TRP A 625 0.51 -29.65 -11.16
C TRP A 625 0.04 -28.57 -12.16
N GLN A 626 -0.53 -29.00 -13.31
CA GLN A 626 -0.94 -28.12 -14.42
C GLN A 626 -2.22 -27.34 -14.10
N VAL A 627 -2.34 -26.82 -12.89
CA VAL A 627 -3.39 -25.92 -12.41
C VAL A 627 -2.74 -24.70 -11.78
N GLY A 628 -3.00 -23.54 -12.35
CA GLY A 628 -2.45 -22.28 -11.89
C GLY A 628 -3.28 -21.63 -10.78
N GLU A 629 -2.78 -20.46 -10.32
CA GLU A 629 -3.34 -19.70 -9.18
C GLU A 629 -4.86 -19.43 -9.34
N LYS A 630 -5.28 -18.95 -10.54
CA LYS A 630 -6.70 -18.63 -10.78
C LYS A 630 -7.62 -19.87 -10.79
N ASP A 631 -7.19 -20.94 -11.36
CA ASP A 631 -8.01 -22.16 -11.43
C ASP A 631 -7.96 -22.92 -10.10
N GLY A 632 -6.83 -22.90 -9.41
CA GLY A 632 -6.71 -23.36 -8.03
C GLY A 632 -7.65 -22.59 -7.09
N ALA A 633 -7.70 -21.26 -7.22
CA ALA A 633 -8.62 -20.43 -6.44
C ALA A 633 -10.09 -20.80 -6.68
N LYS A 634 -10.49 -21.07 -7.93
CA LYS A 634 -11.84 -21.53 -8.25
C LYS A 634 -12.18 -22.90 -7.60
N LEU A 635 -11.20 -23.82 -7.58
CA LEU A 635 -11.38 -25.11 -6.90
C LEU A 635 -11.61 -24.91 -5.39
N VAL A 636 -10.74 -24.14 -4.75
CA VAL A 636 -10.84 -23.83 -3.31
C VAL A 636 -12.16 -23.10 -2.99
N ASP A 637 -12.55 -22.10 -3.80
CA ASP A 637 -13.82 -21.37 -3.62
C ASP A 637 -15.04 -22.31 -3.68
N ARG A 638 -15.09 -23.25 -4.62
CA ARG A 638 -16.18 -24.23 -4.70
C ARG A 638 -16.21 -25.20 -3.53
N ILE A 639 -15.03 -25.59 -2.99
CA ILE A 639 -14.97 -26.37 -1.75
C ILE A 639 -15.46 -25.53 -0.58
N ARG A 640 -14.97 -24.31 -0.42
CA ARG A 640 -15.32 -23.43 0.70
C ARG A 640 -16.81 -23.08 0.75
N LYS A 641 -17.47 -22.86 -0.39
CA LYS A 641 -18.91 -22.62 -0.46
C LYS A 641 -19.75 -23.74 0.16
N THR A 642 -19.18 -24.94 0.26
CA THR A 642 -19.85 -26.08 0.92
C THR A 642 -19.46 -26.23 2.40
N LEU A 643 -18.56 -25.38 2.90
CA LEU A 643 -18.09 -25.37 4.29
C LEU A 643 -18.63 -24.17 5.10
N ASP A 644 -18.91 -23.07 4.42
CA ASP A 644 -19.50 -21.90 5.05
C ASP A 644 -21.01 -22.10 5.24
N VAL A 645 -21.37 -22.50 6.44
CA VAL A 645 -22.78 -22.75 6.83
C VAL A 645 -23.45 -21.52 7.47
N ALA A 646 -22.71 -20.41 7.60
CA ALA A 646 -23.27 -19.17 8.13
C ALA A 646 -24.40 -18.65 7.22
N GLY A 647 -25.60 -18.53 7.76
CA GLY A 647 -26.79 -18.06 7.02
C GLY A 647 -27.59 -19.11 6.29
N LEU A 648 -27.19 -20.40 6.31
CA LEU A 648 -27.92 -21.49 5.65
C LEU A 648 -28.94 -22.24 6.58
N GLY A 649 -29.07 -21.81 7.82
CA GLY A 649 -29.86 -22.53 8.81
C GLY A 649 -29.34 -23.94 9.11
N ASN A 650 -30.15 -24.85 9.59
CA ASN A 650 -29.73 -26.19 10.03
C ASN A 650 -29.40 -27.18 8.89
N LYS A 651 -29.23 -26.76 7.66
CA LYS A 651 -28.90 -27.64 6.52
C LYS A 651 -27.57 -27.23 5.89
N ALA A 652 -26.49 -27.88 6.33
CA ALA A 652 -25.21 -27.78 5.61
C ALA A 652 -25.38 -28.32 4.16
N PRO A 653 -24.82 -27.61 3.13
CA PRO A 653 -24.81 -28.10 1.77
C PRO A 653 -24.01 -29.41 1.68
N VAL A 654 -24.24 -30.22 0.66
CA VAL A 654 -23.43 -31.43 0.43
C VAL A 654 -22.00 -31.01 0.14
N PHE A 655 -21.02 -31.55 0.87
CA PHE A 655 -19.61 -31.22 0.67
C PHE A 655 -19.12 -31.59 -0.73
N ASN A 656 -18.25 -30.76 -1.30
CA ASN A 656 -17.73 -30.97 -2.65
C ASN A 656 -16.52 -31.94 -2.65
N TYR A 657 -16.81 -33.25 -2.55
CA TYR A 657 -15.80 -34.31 -2.55
C TYR A 657 -14.97 -34.37 -3.83
N ALA A 658 -15.58 -34.05 -4.98
CA ALA A 658 -14.91 -34.16 -6.28
C ALA A 658 -13.75 -33.16 -6.41
N ASP A 659 -13.99 -31.89 -6.07
CA ASP A 659 -12.94 -30.88 -6.09
C ASP A 659 -11.91 -31.14 -4.99
N ALA A 660 -12.30 -31.59 -3.80
CA ALA A 660 -11.38 -31.95 -2.73
C ALA A 660 -10.45 -33.12 -3.12
N ASN A 661 -10.95 -34.13 -3.84
CA ASN A 661 -10.11 -35.19 -4.40
C ASN A 661 -9.23 -34.70 -5.54
N THR A 662 -9.70 -33.79 -6.39
CA THR A 662 -8.90 -33.19 -7.47
C THR A 662 -7.73 -32.42 -6.90
N VAL A 663 -7.93 -31.59 -5.88
CA VAL A 663 -6.87 -30.86 -5.18
C VAL A 663 -5.90 -31.84 -4.50
N TYR A 664 -6.40 -32.87 -3.81
CA TYR A 664 -5.54 -33.89 -3.22
C TYR A 664 -4.61 -34.54 -4.26
N LYS A 665 -5.17 -35.03 -5.37
CA LYS A 665 -4.40 -35.65 -6.44
C LYS A 665 -3.37 -34.73 -7.06
N GLY A 666 -3.69 -33.46 -7.20
CA GLY A 666 -2.77 -32.46 -7.74
C GLY A 666 -1.62 -32.12 -6.81
N LEU A 667 -1.90 -31.93 -5.53
CA LEU A 667 -0.90 -31.49 -4.56
C LEU A 667 -0.13 -32.64 -3.92
N PHE A 668 -0.81 -33.73 -3.54
CA PHE A 668 -0.26 -34.79 -2.71
C PHE A 668 -0.16 -36.15 -3.44
N GLY A 669 -0.92 -36.37 -4.52
CA GLY A 669 -0.90 -37.63 -5.25
C GLY A 669 0.50 -38.10 -5.67
N PRO A 670 1.32 -37.22 -6.32
CA PRO A 670 2.66 -37.61 -6.75
C PRO A 670 3.68 -37.89 -5.62
N ILE A 671 3.40 -37.41 -4.40
CA ILE A 671 4.24 -37.58 -3.21
C ILE A 671 3.62 -38.56 -2.19
N GLU A 672 2.61 -39.33 -2.57
CA GLU A 672 1.87 -40.20 -1.63
C GLU A 672 2.79 -41.29 -1.05
N SER A 673 3.78 -41.75 -1.78
CA SER A 673 4.78 -42.71 -1.29
C SER A 673 5.67 -42.11 -0.18
N GLU A 674 6.02 -40.82 -0.27
CA GLU A 674 6.80 -40.14 0.75
C GLU A 674 5.99 -39.85 2.02
N MET A 675 4.65 -39.84 1.91
CA MET A 675 3.73 -39.62 3.02
C MET A 675 3.36 -40.91 3.79
N ALA A 676 3.60 -42.06 3.24
CA ALA A 676 3.06 -43.35 3.72
C ALA A 676 3.39 -43.68 5.18
N ASP A 677 4.59 -43.28 5.65
CA ASP A 677 5.11 -43.53 7.02
C ASP A 677 5.14 -42.26 7.88
N LYS A 678 4.56 -41.16 7.38
CA LYS A 678 4.63 -39.85 8.05
C LYS A 678 3.42 -39.61 8.96
N LYS A 679 3.69 -39.34 10.22
CA LYS A 679 2.67 -38.98 11.21
C LYS A 679 2.28 -37.50 11.15
N HIS A 680 3.19 -36.64 10.65
CA HIS A 680 3.00 -35.21 10.65
C HIS A 680 3.49 -34.58 9.34
N LEU A 681 2.61 -33.82 8.69
CA LEU A 681 2.90 -32.96 7.54
C LEU A 681 3.03 -31.52 7.99
N ILE A 682 4.15 -30.90 7.65
CA ILE A 682 4.40 -29.47 7.85
C ILE A 682 4.29 -28.81 6.49
N VAL A 683 3.23 -28.01 6.26
CA VAL A 683 2.89 -27.54 4.92
C VAL A 683 3.03 -26.04 4.82
N ALA A 684 3.99 -25.59 4.01
CA ALA A 684 4.12 -24.19 3.61
C ALA A 684 3.23 -23.93 2.39
N THR A 685 2.20 -23.11 2.54
CA THR A 685 1.24 -22.79 1.48
C THR A 685 1.09 -21.30 1.29
N SER A 686 0.73 -20.91 0.06
CA SER A 686 0.38 -19.54 -0.29
C SER A 686 -0.84 -19.49 -1.21
N GLY A 687 -1.35 -18.30 -1.46
CA GLY A 687 -2.50 -18.07 -2.32
C GLY A 687 -3.75 -18.79 -1.81
N ALA A 688 -4.60 -19.22 -2.70
CA ALA A 688 -5.89 -19.82 -2.37
C ALA A 688 -5.79 -21.09 -1.50
N PHE A 689 -4.69 -21.87 -1.63
CA PHE A 689 -4.51 -23.10 -0.84
C PHE A 689 -4.22 -22.81 0.65
N ALA A 690 -3.73 -21.63 1.00
CA ALA A 690 -3.59 -21.21 2.39
C ALA A 690 -4.93 -20.90 3.07
N ASN A 691 -5.99 -20.64 2.28
CA ASN A 691 -7.33 -20.30 2.77
C ASN A 691 -8.19 -21.52 3.08
N MET A 692 -7.65 -22.71 3.03
CA MET A 692 -8.37 -23.94 3.23
C MET A 692 -7.61 -24.84 4.21
N PRO A 693 -8.28 -25.42 5.22
CA PRO A 693 -7.67 -26.47 6.03
C PRO A 693 -7.46 -27.70 5.16
N LEU A 694 -6.19 -28.07 4.95
CA LEU A 694 -5.85 -29.20 4.08
C LEU A 694 -6.41 -30.54 4.56
N GLY A 695 -6.81 -30.64 5.82
CA GLY A 695 -7.44 -31.83 6.41
C GLY A 695 -8.74 -32.26 5.75
N VAL A 696 -9.44 -31.34 5.04
CA VAL A 696 -10.70 -31.65 4.30
C VAL A 696 -10.45 -32.27 2.92
N LEU A 697 -9.19 -32.43 2.51
CA LEU A 697 -8.88 -33.09 1.24
C LEU A 697 -9.18 -34.58 1.33
N VAL A 698 -9.63 -35.15 0.23
CA VAL A 698 -10.09 -36.53 0.15
C VAL A 698 -9.17 -37.36 -0.74
N ARG A 699 -8.54 -38.40 -0.17
CA ARG A 699 -7.54 -39.22 -0.87
C ARG A 699 -8.13 -40.08 -1.98
N LYS A 700 -9.37 -40.52 -1.82
CA LYS A 700 -10.05 -41.44 -2.77
C LYS A 700 -11.39 -40.85 -3.20
N PRO A 701 -11.83 -41.08 -4.43
CA PRO A 701 -13.17 -40.69 -4.86
C PRO A 701 -14.24 -41.26 -3.91
N VAL A 702 -15.19 -40.41 -3.54
CA VAL A 702 -16.27 -40.79 -2.60
C VAL A 702 -17.50 -41.19 -3.38
N THR A 703 -17.98 -42.40 -3.11
CA THR A 703 -19.23 -42.96 -3.69
C THR A 703 -20.40 -42.90 -2.72
N SER A 704 -20.15 -42.55 -1.44
CA SER A 704 -21.13 -42.48 -0.38
C SER A 704 -21.42 -41.03 0.03
N THR A 705 -22.70 -40.73 0.33
CA THR A 705 -23.08 -39.41 0.87
C THR A 705 -22.79 -39.26 2.37
N ASN A 706 -22.34 -40.34 3.05
CA ASN A 706 -22.00 -40.27 4.47
C ASN A 706 -20.58 -39.70 4.66
N PRO A 707 -20.43 -38.52 5.25
CA PRO A 707 -19.13 -37.87 5.44
C PRO A 707 -18.12 -38.68 6.26
N THR A 708 -18.63 -39.50 7.23
CA THR A 708 -17.76 -40.32 8.09
C THR A 708 -16.98 -41.38 7.32
N ASN A 709 -17.46 -41.81 6.15
CA ASN A 709 -16.81 -42.88 5.34
C ASN A 709 -15.75 -42.30 4.35
N ALA A 710 -15.66 -41.00 4.19
CA ALA A 710 -14.66 -40.39 3.29
C ALA A 710 -13.24 -40.60 3.82
N ALA A 711 -12.31 -40.84 2.89
CA ALA A 711 -10.88 -40.98 3.18
C ALA A 711 -10.24 -39.59 3.34
N TRP A 712 -10.62 -38.87 4.41
CA TRP A 712 -10.09 -37.55 4.72
C TRP A 712 -8.60 -37.62 5.01
N LEU A 713 -7.84 -36.66 4.50
CA LEU A 713 -6.38 -36.59 4.73
C LEU A 713 -6.05 -36.51 6.23
N ILE A 714 -6.85 -35.78 7.00
CA ILE A 714 -6.63 -35.64 8.46
C ILE A 714 -6.76 -36.96 9.23
N LYS A 715 -7.46 -37.97 8.71
CA LYS A 715 -7.56 -39.28 9.39
C LYS A 715 -6.22 -40.01 9.44
N ASP A 716 -5.40 -39.83 8.42
CA ASP A 716 -4.14 -40.56 8.28
C ASP A 716 -2.98 -39.81 8.93
N THR A 717 -2.89 -38.51 8.72
CA THR A 717 -1.73 -37.72 9.18
C THR A 717 -2.15 -36.43 9.84
N ALA A 718 -1.41 -35.98 10.83
CA ALA A 718 -1.58 -34.65 11.44
C ALA A 718 -0.97 -33.59 10.52
N ILE A 719 -1.55 -32.40 10.52
CA ILE A 719 -1.13 -31.31 9.63
C ILE A 719 -0.89 -30.03 10.45
N SER A 720 0.25 -29.39 10.24
CA SER A 720 0.47 -28.02 10.62
C SER A 720 0.79 -27.18 9.38
N GLN A 721 0.25 -25.97 9.32
CA GLN A 721 0.51 -25.02 8.25
C GLN A 721 1.55 -24.02 8.72
N VAL A 722 2.41 -23.57 7.81
CA VAL A 722 3.38 -22.51 8.07
C VAL A 722 3.36 -21.51 6.93
N PRO A 723 3.56 -20.21 7.21
CA PRO A 723 3.53 -19.21 6.14
C PRO A 723 4.64 -19.41 5.12
N THR A 724 5.85 -19.76 5.58
CA THR A 724 7.07 -19.93 4.76
C THR A 724 8.01 -20.94 5.41
N ALA A 725 8.95 -21.49 4.61
CA ALA A 725 9.99 -22.36 5.13
C ALA A 725 10.95 -21.61 6.09
N SER A 726 11.28 -20.35 5.77
CA SER A 726 12.08 -19.48 6.65
C SER A 726 11.38 -19.21 7.98
N GLY A 727 10.06 -18.98 7.96
CA GLY A 727 9.25 -18.80 9.16
C GLY A 727 9.26 -20.04 10.05
N TRP A 728 9.11 -21.23 9.47
CA TRP A 728 9.15 -22.49 10.21
C TRP A 728 10.52 -22.71 10.88
N LEU A 729 11.63 -22.49 10.17
CA LEU A 729 12.97 -22.59 10.77
C LEU A 729 13.20 -21.63 11.93
N SER A 730 12.67 -20.42 11.81
CA SER A 730 12.74 -19.45 12.90
C SER A 730 11.98 -19.97 14.13
N LEU A 731 10.77 -20.49 13.94
CA LEU A 731 9.98 -21.07 15.04
C LEU A 731 10.69 -22.27 15.70
N LYS A 732 11.34 -23.14 14.91
CA LYS A 732 12.15 -24.25 15.44
C LYS A 732 13.32 -23.80 16.33
N ARG A 733 13.95 -22.69 16.00
CA ARG A 733 15.02 -22.10 16.83
C ARG A 733 14.46 -21.56 18.15
N TYR A 734 13.32 -20.85 18.10
CA TYR A 734 12.67 -20.31 19.29
C TYR A 734 12.03 -21.39 20.17
N ALA A 735 11.60 -22.52 19.63
CA ALA A 735 11.05 -23.63 20.38
C ALA A 735 12.05 -24.28 21.37
N LYS A 736 13.34 -23.96 21.30
CA LYS A 736 14.37 -24.42 22.26
C LYS A 736 14.36 -23.65 23.57
N VAL A 737 13.65 -22.54 23.66
CA VAL A 737 13.45 -21.80 24.91
C VAL A 737 12.46 -22.58 25.78
N PRO A 738 12.77 -22.81 27.11
CA PRO A 738 11.82 -23.47 27.99
C PRO A 738 10.46 -22.77 28.00
N SER A 739 9.39 -23.55 27.84
CA SER A 739 8.04 -23.01 27.88
C SER A 739 7.65 -22.51 29.28
N SER A 740 6.63 -21.65 29.32
CA SER A 740 6.08 -21.14 30.57
C SER A 740 5.46 -22.24 31.41
N THR A 741 5.32 -22.02 32.70
CA THR A 741 4.83 -23.02 33.68
C THR A 741 3.38 -22.82 34.08
N GLN A 742 2.82 -21.62 33.90
CA GLN A 742 1.43 -21.33 34.22
C GLN A 742 0.50 -21.73 33.06
N PRO A 743 -0.67 -22.33 33.34
CA PRO A 743 -1.41 -23.04 32.30
C PRO A 743 -2.04 -22.11 31.27
N LEU A 744 -2.83 -21.10 31.68
CA LEU A 744 -3.71 -20.35 30.78
C LEU A 744 -3.83 -18.88 31.18
N ILE A 745 -4.09 -18.04 30.22
CA ILE A 745 -4.81 -16.77 30.36
C ILE A 745 -5.78 -16.61 29.17
N ALA A 746 -7.00 -16.12 29.40
CA ALA A 746 -8.00 -16.00 28.35
C ALA A 746 -8.82 -14.72 28.43
N TRP A 747 -9.10 -14.12 27.27
CA TRP A 747 -10.09 -13.06 27.08
C TRP A 747 -11.28 -13.62 26.32
N GLY A 748 -12.47 -13.45 26.89
CA GLY A 748 -13.72 -13.96 26.27
C GLY A 748 -14.92 -13.09 26.56
N ASP A 749 -15.99 -13.28 25.76
CA ASP A 749 -17.26 -12.56 25.88
C ASP A 749 -17.10 -11.03 26.00
N PRO A 750 -16.26 -10.37 25.13
CA PRO A 750 -16.05 -8.93 25.23
C PRO A 750 -17.34 -8.16 24.93
N LEU A 751 -17.60 -7.11 25.72
CA LEU A 751 -18.74 -6.22 25.50
C LEU A 751 -18.36 -5.12 24.49
N PHE A 752 -18.94 -5.17 23.31
CA PHE A 752 -18.66 -4.23 22.21
C PHE A 752 -19.47 -2.93 22.30
N ASP A 753 -20.62 -2.92 23.03
CA ASP A 753 -21.45 -1.74 23.31
C ASP A 753 -21.37 -1.35 24.79
N ASN A 754 -20.93 -0.13 25.06
CA ASN A 754 -20.77 0.40 26.42
C ASN A 754 -22.10 0.91 27.04
N LYS A 755 -23.22 0.93 26.29
CA LYS A 755 -24.54 1.35 26.78
C LYS A 755 -25.32 0.24 27.47
N ALA A 756 -24.87 -1.00 27.40
CA ALA A 756 -25.56 -2.17 27.97
C ALA A 756 -25.06 -2.49 29.38
N GLY A 757 -25.13 -1.54 30.31
CA GLY A 757 -25.13 -1.83 31.74
C GLY A 757 -26.42 -2.51 32.24
N GLN A 758 -27.25 -3.06 31.34
CA GLN A 758 -28.42 -3.85 31.66
C GLN A 758 -28.20 -5.31 31.28
N GLN A 759 -28.18 -6.17 32.28
CA GLN A 759 -28.19 -7.60 32.14
C GLN A 759 -29.28 -8.02 31.14
N VAL A 760 -28.87 -8.50 29.98
CA VAL A 760 -29.75 -9.27 29.10
C VAL A 760 -29.81 -10.65 29.72
N ALA A 761 -30.98 -10.96 30.34
CA ALA A 761 -31.28 -12.29 30.77
C ALA A 761 -31.14 -13.27 29.60
N ALA A 762 -30.50 -14.40 29.87
CA ALA A 762 -30.23 -15.43 28.90
C ALA A 762 -31.51 -15.82 28.14
N ALA A 763 -31.57 -15.52 26.86
CA ALA A 763 -32.54 -16.11 25.95
C ALA A 763 -32.14 -17.59 25.74
N PRO A 764 -33.11 -18.52 25.59
CA PRO A 764 -32.79 -19.93 25.44
C PRO A 764 -31.99 -20.16 24.15
N ALA A 765 -30.99 -21.03 24.24
CA ALA A 765 -30.05 -21.39 23.19
C ALA A 765 -30.76 -21.90 21.93
N ALA A 766 -30.96 -20.99 20.96
CA ALA A 766 -31.00 -21.38 19.56
C ALA A 766 -29.55 -21.54 19.12
N SER A 767 -29.19 -22.61 18.42
CA SER A 767 -27.85 -22.88 17.90
C SER A 767 -27.34 -21.63 17.17
N THR A 768 -26.48 -20.87 17.82
CA THR A 768 -25.96 -19.62 17.29
C THR A 768 -24.67 -19.89 16.49
N VAL A 769 -24.79 -19.82 15.19
CA VAL A 769 -23.63 -19.72 14.30
C VAL A 769 -22.99 -18.36 14.57
N ARG A 770 -21.70 -18.34 14.91
CA ARG A 770 -20.93 -17.10 15.02
C ARG A 770 -21.03 -16.35 13.69
N ALA A 771 -21.81 -15.27 13.66
CA ALA A 771 -22.16 -14.57 12.44
C ALA A 771 -20.91 -13.95 11.79
N VAL A 772 -20.79 -14.13 10.49
CA VAL A 772 -19.87 -13.31 9.68
C VAL A 772 -20.38 -11.88 9.76
N ILE A 773 -19.51 -10.96 10.22
CA ILE A 773 -19.79 -9.53 10.12
C ILE A 773 -19.73 -9.18 8.64
N ASN A 774 -20.87 -9.30 7.95
CA ASN A 774 -20.99 -8.88 6.56
C ASN A 774 -21.23 -7.36 6.53
N THR A 775 -20.27 -6.61 7.10
CA THR A 775 -20.32 -5.15 7.16
C THR A 775 -20.18 -4.51 5.78
N ARG A 776 -19.73 -5.28 4.77
CA ARG A 776 -19.60 -4.78 3.38
C ARG A 776 -20.94 -4.46 2.71
N SER A 777 -22.02 -5.22 2.99
CA SER A 777 -23.31 -4.96 2.33
C SER A 777 -24.09 -3.79 2.93
N THR A 778 -23.84 -3.43 4.19
CA THR A 778 -24.45 -2.27 4.85
C THR A 778 -23.62 -1.00 4.78
N MET A 779 -22.33 -1.08 4.41
CA MET A 779 -21.40 0.06 4.34
C MET A 779 -21.17 0.61 2.93
N GLN A 780 -21.61 -0.05 1.86
CA GLN A 780 -21.54 0.51 0.50
C GLN A 780 -22.39 1.78 0.30
N THR A 781 -23.26 2.10 1.25
CA THR A 781 -24.12 3.30 1.19
C THR A 781 -23.77 4.38 2.22
N GLY A 782 -22.64 4.28 2.95
CA GLY A 782 -22.33 5.20 4.04
C GLY A 782 -20.86 5.37 4.38
N LEU A 783 -20.00 5.58 3.38
CA LEU A 783 -18.53 5.75 3.59
C LEU A 783 -18.11 7.14 4.07
N GLU A 784 -19.02 7.92 4.63
CA GLU A 784 -18.75 9.34 4.92
C GLU A 784 -19.24 9.83 6.27
N GLN A 785 -18.78 9.23 7.37
CA GLN A 785 -19.01 9.92 8.65
C GLN A 785 -17.90 9.63 9.68
N SER A 786 -17.62 10.61 10.50
CA SER A 786 -16.64 10.89 11.56
C SER A 786 -16.19 9.71 12.46
N GLN A 787 -15.26 9.98 13.39
CA GLN A 787 -14.88 9.08 14.51
C GLN A 787 -16.09 8.49 15.27
N ASN A 788 -17.23 9.19 15.31
CA ASN A 788 -18.48 8.66 15.84
C ASN A 788 -19.02 7.46 15.07
N ASP A 789 -18.80 7.37 13.75
CA ASP A 789 -19.32 6.26 12.95
C ASP A 789 -18.44 5.03 13.04
N SER A 790 -17.15 5.19 13.24
CA SER A 790 -16.28 4.06 13.57
C SER A 790 -16.69 3.42 14.89
N TYR A 791 -17.06 4.23 15.88
CA TYR A 791 -17.60 3.75 17.15
C TYR A 791 -18.99 3.12 17.00
N LEU A 792 -19.88 3.75 16.21
CA LEU A 792 -21.21 3.19 15.91
C LEU A 792 -21.13 1.90 15.09
N ALA A 793 -20.18 1.79 14.17
CA ALA A 793 -19.92 0.55 13.44
C ALA A 793 -19.38 -0.54 14.38
N TYR A 794 -18.50 -0.18 15.32
CA TYR A 794 -17.95 -1.11 16.31
C TYR A 794 -19.02 -1.62 17.28
N SER A 795 -19.90 -0.77 17.77
CA SER A 795 -20.99 -1.15 18.68
C SER A 795 -22.04 -2.10 18.06
N LYS A 796 -22.03 -2.24 16.73
CA LYS A 796 -22.88 -3.19 15.99
C LYS A 796 -22.28 -4.59 15.84
N ILE A 797 -21.06 -4.80 16.31
CA ILE A 797 -20.42 -6.12 16.31
C ILE A 797 -21.24 -7.06 17.19
N PRO A 798 -21.65 -8.24 16.72
CA PRO A 798 -22.47 -9.17 17.48
C PRO A 798 -21.75 -9.63 18.76
N PRO A 799 -22.43 -9.73 19.91
CA PRO A 799 -21.85 -10.28 21.13
C PRO A 799 -21.58 -11.80 20.98
N LEU A 800 -20.64 -12.32 21.75
CA LEU A 800 -20.19 -13.71 21.73
C LEU A 800 -20.30 -14.36 23.14
N PRO A 801 -21.51 -14.45 23.75
CA PRO A 801 -21.65 -14.93 25.13
C PRO A 801 -21.18 -16.38 25.31
N GLU A 802 -21.28 -17.22 24.28
CA GLU A 802 -20.84 -18.62 24.28
C GLU A 802 -19.34 -18.79 24.48
N THR A 803 -18.53 -17.76 24.16
CA THR A 803 -17.08 -17.82 24.39
C THR A 803 -16.72 -17.81 25.88
N ARG A 804 -17.62 -17.34 26.74
CA ARG A 804 -17.49 -17.47 28.20
C ARG A 804 -17.44 -18.92 28.63
N ASP A 805 -18.33 -19.77 28.12
CA ASP A 805 -18.39 -21.19 28.46
C ASP A 805 -17.16 -21.92 27.91
N GLU A 806 -16.72 -21.60 26.69
CA GLU A 806 -15.52 -22.15 26.09
C GLU A 806 -14.27 -21.90 26.96
N VAL A 807 -14.02 -20.65 27.37
CA VAL A 807 -12.82 -20.36 28.20
C VAL A 807 -12.91 -20.88 29.62
N ASN A 808 -14.12 -20.98 30.21
CA ASN A 808 -14.34 -21.64 31.50
C ASN A 808 -13.99 -23.13 31.44
N GLU A 809 -14.39 -23.83 30.38
CA GLU A 809 -14.10 -25.26 30.22
C GLU A 809 -12.60 -25.49 29.96
N LEU A 810 -11.97 -24.63 29.15
CA LEU A 810 -10.51 -24.67 28.96
C LEU A 810 -9.75 -24.43 30.28
N ALA A 811 -10.22 -23.51 31.13
CA ALA A 811 -9.61 -23.28 32.43
C ALA A 811 -9.69 -24.53 33.33
N LYS A 812 -10.80 -25.25 33.36
CA LYS A 812 -10.93 -26.52 34.09
C LYS A 812 -9.99 -27.57 33.53
N ILE A 813 -9.98 -27.79 32.22
CA ILE A 813 -9.10 -28.79 31.58
C ILE A 813 -7.63 -28.51 31.89
N LEU A 814 -7.21 -27.28 31.80
CA LEU A 814 -5.80 -26.86 32.00
C LEU A 814 -5.45 -26.63 33.46
N ALA A 815 -6.42 -26.70 34.39
CA ALA A 815 -6.24 -26.41 35.82
C ALA A 815 -5.75 -24.97 36.09
N ALA A 816 -6.34 -24.00 35.37
CA ALA A 816 -6.12 -22.56 35.58
C ALA A 816 -7.07 -22.02 36.68
N ASP A 817 -6.72 -20.89 37.29
CA ASP A 817 -7.59 -20.21 38.26
C ASP A 817 -8.55 -19.26 37.51
N PRO A 818 -9.88 -19.54 37.49
CA PRO A 818 -10.83 -18.70 36.73
C PRO A 818 -10.87 -17.25 37.20
N LYS A 819 -10.53 -16.97 38.46
CA LYS A 819 -10.57 -15.61 39.02
C LYS A 819 -9.38 -14.75 38.60
N GLN A 820 -8.24 -15.39 38.32
CA GLN A 820 -7.01 -14.69 37.95
C GLN A 820 -6.70 -14.76 36.47
N ASP A 821 -7.13 -15.83 35.81
CA ASP A 821 -6.70 -16.19 34.46
C ASP A 821 -7.78 -15.99 33.39
N LEU A 822 -9.04 -15.74 33.79
CA LEU A 822 -10.12 -15.42 32.87
C LEU A 822 -10.52 -13.94 32.98
N ILE A 823 -10.45 -13.23 31.88
CA ILE A 823 -10.77 -11.80 31.74
C ILE A 823 -11.98 -11.71 30.81
N LEU A 824 -13.15 -11.41 31.36
CA LEU A 824 -14.43 -11.59 30.70
C LEU A 824 -15.25 -10.31 30.66
N GLY A 825 -16.16 -10.20 29.68
CA GLY A 825 -17.14 -9.12 29.60
C GLY A 825 -16.48 -7.74 29.37
N SER A 826 -16.85 -6.78 30.21
CA SER A 826 -16.30 -5.41 30.18
C SER A 826 -14.81 -5.34 30.48
N ASP A 827 -14.23 -6.34 31.16
CA ASP A 827 -12.83 -6.35 31.52
C ASP A 827 -11.94 -6.85 30.36
N ALA A 828 -12.52 -7.53 29.37
CA ALA A 828 -11.80 -8.06 28.21
C ALA A 828 -11.38 -6.94 27.23
N THR A 829 -10.72 -5.91 27.74
CA THR A 829 -10.31 -4.71 27.01
C THR A 829 -8.91 -4.86 26.39
N ARG A 830 -8.60 -4.05 25.35
CA ARG A 830 -7.25 -3.89 24.82
C ARG A 830 -6.25 -3.55 25.92
N GLN A 831 -6.61 -2.64 26.83
CA GLN A 831 -5.75 -2.21 27.92
C GLN A 831 -5.42 -3.35 28.89
N SER A 832 -6.35 -4.28 29.15
CA SER A 832 -6.09 -5.44 30.01
C SER A 832 -5.04 -6.38 29.39
N VAL A 833 -5.04 -6.54 28.05
CA VAL A 833 -4.01 -7.31 27.34
C VAL A 833 -2.64 -6.64 27.48
N LEU A 834 -2.55 -5.34 27.17
CA LEU A 834 -1.31 -4.58 27.25
C LEU A 834 -0.75 -4.54 28.67
N LYS A 835 -1.62 -4.38 29.68
CA LYS A 835 -1.23 -4.43 31.10
C LYS A 835 -0.68 -5.80 31.51
N SER A 836 -1.33 -6.89 31.06
CA SER A 836 -0.87 -8.26 31.32
C SER A 836 0.49 -8.53 30.67
N SER A 837 0.76 -7.92 29.51
CA SER A 837 2.07 -7.97 28.85
C SER A 837 3.11 -7.17 29.63
N ALA A 838 2.79 -5.91 29.97
CA ALA A 838 3.72 -5.00 30.68
C ALA A 838 4.10 -5.51 32.06
N SER A 839 3.18 -6.15 32.78
CA SER A 839 3.43 -6.78 34.09
C SER A 839 4.23 -8.09 34.01
N GLY A 840 4.49 -8.61 32.82
CA GLY A 840 5.15 -9.90 32.61
C GLY A 840 4.26 -11.11 32.86
N GLN A 841 2.96 -10.93 33.09
CA GLN A 841 2.01 -12.04 33.33
C GLN A 841 1.87 -12.91 32.08
N LEU A 842 1.78 -12.31 30.87
CA LEU A 842 1.68 -13.04 29.59
C LEU A 842 2.88 -13.96 29.35
N GLY A 843 4.09 -13.52 29.67
CA GLY A 843 5.31 -14.32 29.48
C GLY A 843 5.40 -15.55 30.41
N LYS A 844 4.49 -15.72 31.36
CA LYS A 844 4.43 -16.88 32.26
C LYS A 844 3.39 -17.93 31.83
N LYS A 845 2.60 -17.67 30.78
CA LYS A 845 1.46 -18.48 30.37
C LYS A 845 1.80 -19.42 29.21
N GLN A 846 1.41 -20.69 29.31
CA GLN A 846 1.57 -21.68 28.23
C GLN A 846 0.55 -21.49 27.13
N VAL A 847 -0.68 -21.18 27.50
CA VAL A 847 -1.81 -21.01 26.58
C VAL A 847 -2.39 -19.62 26.75
N VAL A 848 -2.50 -18.88 25.65
CA VAL A 848 -3.13 -17.55 25.60
C VAL A 848 -4.31 -17.62 24.66
N VAL A 849 -5.52 -17.28 25.13
CA VAL A 849 -6.76 -17.41 24.38
C VAL A 849 -7.40 -16.04 24.14
N PHE A 850 -7.69 -15.75 22.90
CA PHE A 850 -8.54 -14.62 22.49
C PHE A 850 -9.82 -15.17 21.85
N ALA A 851 -10.89 -15.28 22.64
CA ALA A 851 -12.18 -15.73 22.20
C ALA A 851 -13.06 -14.52 21.87
N THR A 852 -12.83 -13.95 20.68
CA THR A 852 -13.43 -12.71 20.20
C THR A 852 -13.52 -12.67 18.69
N HIS A 853 -13.93 -11.53 18.06
CA HIS A 853 -13.91 -11.35 16.62
C HIS A 853 -12.53 -10.96 16.10
N GLY A 854 -12.10 -11.57 14.99
CA GLY A 854 -11.01 -11.12 14.16
C GLY A 854 -11.53 -10.15 13.10
N LEU A 855 -10.84 -9.02 12.93
CA LEU A 855 -11.15 -7.99 11.96
C LEU A 855 -10.01 -7.84 10.96
N LEU A 856 -10.36 -7.68 9.69
CA LEU A 856 -9.41 -7.49 8.60
C LEU A 856 -9.28 -6.00 8.26
N ALA A 857 -8.21 -5.63 7.57
CA ALA A 857 -8.06 -4.29 7.03
C ALA A 857 -9.26 -3.97 6.11
N GLY A 858 -9.99 -2.90 6.43
CA GLY A 858 -11.20 -2.46 5.70
C GLY A 858 -12.53 -3.00 6.23
N ASP A 859 -12.56 -3.88 7.24
CA ASP A 859 -13.82 -4.34 7.87
C ASP A 859 -14.50 -3.23 8.68
N LEU A 860 -13.73 -2.28 9.17
CA LEU A 860 -14.21 -1.08 9.81
C LEU A 860 -13.63 0.17 9.13
N PRO A 861 -14.32 1.32 9.17
CA PRO A 861 -13.77 2.59 8.73
C PRO A 861 -12.44 2.88 9.42
N ASN A 862 -11.43 3.28 8.66
CA ASN A 862 -10.07 3.59 9.14
C ASN A 862 -9.25 2.41 9.70
N LEU A 863 -9.72 1.18 9.60
CA LEU A 863 -8.96 -0.01 9.94
C LEU A 863 -8.03 -0.41 8.78
N ASN A 864 -6.75 -0.07 8.85
CA ASN A 864 -5.75 -0.30 7.77
C ASN A 864 -4.90 -1.55 7.99
N GLN A 865 -5.07 -2.22 9.14
CA GLN A 865 -4.31 -3.41 9.53
C GLN A 865 -5.23 -4.41 10.25
N PRO A 866 -4.89 -5.70 10.29
CA PRO A 866 -5.71 -6.67 11.00
C PRO A 866 -5.68 -6.39 12.51
N ALA A 867 -6.80 -6.70 13.18
CA ALA A 867 -6.96 -6.50 14.62
C ALA A 867 -7.89 -7.54 15.26
N LEU A 868 -7.81 -7.69 16.59
CA LEU A 868 -8.82 -8.38 17.38
C LEU A 868 -9.74 -7.35 18.04
N ALA A 869 -11.05 -7.63 18.03
CA ALA A 869 -12.06 -6.79 18.65
C ALA A 869 -12.12 -7.07 20.16
N MET A 870 -11.83 -6.06 20.99
CA MET A 870 -11.85 -6.17 22.45
C MET A 870 -13.03 -5.38 23.03
N ALA A 871 -13.31 -5.52 24.30
CA ALA A 871 -14.41 -4.77 24.95
C ALA A 871 -14.18 -3.24 24.84
N SER A 872 -15.27 -2.53 24.54
CA SER A 872 -15.30 -1.06 24.54
C SER A 872 -15.12 -0.52 25.95
N THR A 873 -14.38 0.57 26.10
CA THR A 873 -14.25 1.30 27.38
C THR A 873 -15.19 2.49 27.40
N ALA A 874 -15.43 3.04 28.59
CA ALA A 874 -16.21 4.28 28.75
C ALA A 874 -15.53 5.51 28.12
N ASN A 875 -14.23 5.45 27.84
CA ASN A 875 -13.48 6.51 27.23
C ASN A 875 -13.44 6.34 25.69
N PRO A 876 -14.11 7.19 24.90
CA PRO A 876 -14.10 7.09 23.45
C PRO A 876 -12.72 7.27 22.79
N ALA A 877 -11.75 7.82 23.53
CA ALA A 877 -10.38 7.96 23.04
C ALA A 877 -9.58 6.65 23.10
N ASP A 878 -10.05 5.64 23.84
CA ASP A 878 -9.40 4.35 23.93
C ASP A 878 -9.88 3.44 22.79
N SER A 879 -8.99 3.17 21.84
CA SER A 879 -9.31 2.21 20.78
C SER A 879 -9.56 0.82 21.36
N PRO A 880 -10.70 0.17 21.07
CA PRO A 880 -10.98 -1.20 21.52
C PRO A 880 -10.29 -2.26 20.62
N LEU A 881 -9.52 -1.85 19.61
CA LEU A 881 -8.86 -2.74 18.65
C LEU A 881 -7.47 -3.11 19.13
N LEU A 882 -7.22 -4.41 19.35
CA LEU A 882 -5.88 -4.95 19.55
C LEU A 882 -5.24 -5.17 18.17
N THR A 883 -4.45 -4.22 17.74
CA THR A 883 -3.89 -4.17 16.37
C THR A 883 -2.64 -5.04 16.22
N LEU A 884 -2.21 -5.30 14.98
CA LEU A 884 -0.93 -5.98 14.70
C LEU A 884 0.25 -5.28 15.40
N GLU A 885 0.25 -3.96 15.46
CA GLU A 885 1.28 -3.17 16.15
C GLU A 885 1.31 -3.47 17.66
N ASP A 886 0.13 -3.57 18.29
CA ASP A 886 0.03 -3.97 19.68
C ASP A 886 0.56 -5.38 19.90
N VAL A 887 0.18 -6.32 19.02
CA VAL A 887 0.61 -7.73 19.09
C VAL A 887 2.13 -7.86 19.03
N LEU A 888 2.78 -7.09 18.14
CA LEU A 888 4.24 -7.07 18.05
C LEU A 888 4.93 -6.58 19.33
N GLY A 889 4.26 -5.72 20.09
CA GLY A 889 4.74 -5.23 21.40
C GLY A 889 4.51 -6.18 22.57
N LEU A 890 3.73 -7.27 22.40
CA LEU A 890 3.47 -8.23 23.47
C LEU A 890 4.72 -9.05 23.82
N LYS A 891 4.79 -9.48 25.09
CA LYS A 891 5.88 -10.34 25.61
C LYS A 891 5.30 -11.68 26.02
N LEU A 892 5.27 -12.62 25.05
CA LEU A 892 4.79 -13.98 25.24
C LEU A 892 5.96 -14.96 25.44
N ASN A 893 5.64 -16.12 25.98
CA ASN A 893 6.44 -17.34 25.92
C ASN A 893 5.49 -18.52 25.90
N ALA A 894 4.54 -18.48 24.92
CA ALA A 894 3.39 -19.35 24.89
C ALA A 894 3.60 -20.54 23.93
N ASP A 895 3.19 -21.73 24.34
CA ASP A 895 3.10 -22.89 23.46
C ASP A 895 1.97 -22.72 22.43
N TRP A 896 0.88 -22.08 22.87
CA TRP A 896 -0.30 -21.88 22.07
C TRP A 896 -0.83 -20.45 22.22
N VAL A 897 -1.19 -19.86 21.09
CA VAL A 897 -2.16 -18.76 21.08
C VAL A 897 -3.39 -19.24 20.33
N VAL A 898 -4.53 -19.19 20.97
CA VAL A 898 -5.81 -19.61 20.41
C VAL A 898 -6.57 -18.36 19.99
N LEU A 899 -6.85 -18.23 18.70
CA LEU A 899 -7.69 -17.20 18.13
C LEU A 899 -9.06 -17.84 17.79
N SER A 900 -9.87 -18.03 18.82
CA SER A 900 -11.24 -18.54 18.69
C SER A 900 -12.15 -17.42 18.18
N ALA A 901 -11.87 -16.96 16.95
CA ALA A 901 -12.47 -15.80 16.34
C ALA A 901 -12.86 -16.13 14.89
N CYS A 902 -14.05 -15.66 14.47
CA CYS A 902 -14.54 -15.93 13.13
C CYS A 902 -13.60 -15.43 12.05
N ASN A 903 -13.33 -16.28 11.04
CA ASN A 903 -12.63 -15.90 9.82
C ASN A 903 -11.17 -15.36 10.00
N THR A 904 -10.50 -15.74 11.09
CA THR A 904 -9.11 -15.33 11.32
C THR A 904 -8.13 -15.91 10.28
N ALA A 905 -8.54 -16.94 9.54
CA ALA A 905 -7.78 -17.56 8.44
C ALA A 905 -8.45 -17.40 7.06
N GLY A 906 -9.62 -16.80 6.95
CA GLY A 906 -10.34 -16.72 5.69
C GLY A 906 -10.42 -15.34 5.11
N ALA A 907 -10.32 -15.20 3.79
CA ALA A 907 -10.48 -13.91 3.12
C ALA A 907 -10.83 -13.93 1.65
N ASP A 908 -11.39 -12.83 1.20
CA ASP A 908 -11.44 -12.38 -0.18
C ASP A 908 -10.05 -11.86 -0.59
N GLY A 909 -9.23 -12.61 -1.29
CA GLY A 909 -8.00 -12.21 -2.00
C GLY A 909 -7.03 -11.17 -1.40
N ARG A 910 -7.48 -10.36 -0.43
CA ARG A 910 -6.67 -9.37 0.32
C ARG A 910 -6.40 -9.78 1.77
N ALA A 911 -7.15 -10.71 2.29
CA ALA A 911 -7.10 -11.10 3.70
C ALA A 911 -6.14 -12.27 3.99
N GLU A 912 -5.67 -13.00 2.95
CA GLU A 912 -4.56 -13.95 3.06
C GLU A 912 -3.32 -13.27 3.66
N GLU A 913 -3.06 -12.03 3.23
CA GLU A 913 -1.96 -11.22 3.74
C GLU A 913 -2.19 -10.79 5.20
N ALA A 914 -3.43 -10.58 5.59
CA ALA A 914 -3.77 -10.08 6.92
C ALA A 914 -3.59 -11.14 8.03
N LEU A 915 -4.02 -12.38 7.82
CA LEU A 915 -3.82 -13.44 8.82
C LEU A 915 -2.34 -13.81 8.95
N SER A 916 -1.65 -13.95 7.82
CA SER A 916 -0.21 -14.23 7.87
C SER A 916 0.56 -13.11 8.58
N GLY A 917 0.11 -11.85 8.48
CA GLY A 917 0.64 -10.73 9.25
C GLY A 917 0.41 -10.86 10.75
N LEU A 918 -0.84 -11.08 11.17
CA LEU A 918 -1.18 -11.23 12.60
C LEU A 918 -0.53 -12.47 13.23
N ALA A 919 -0.52 -13.61 12.51
CA ALA A 919 0.14 -14.82 12.94
C ALA A 919 1.64 -14.62 13.19
N ARG A 920 2.34 -13.96 12.26
CA ARG A 920 3.75 -13.62 12.45
C ARG A 920 3.96 -12.65 13.61
N GLY A 921 3.05 -11.70 13.82
CA GLY A 921 3.07 -10.81 14.98
C GLY A 921 3.08 -11.61 16.30
N PHE A 922 2.20 -12.60 16.43
CA PHE A 922 2.18 -13.48 17.62
C PHE A 922 3.41 -14.37 17.74
N PHE A 923 3.97 -14.86 16.63
CA PHE A 923 5.23 -15.60 16.65
C PHE A 923 6.40 -14.72 17.11
N PHE A 924 6.46 -13.48 16.61
CA PHE A 924 7.44 -12.49 17.09
C PHE A 924 7.28 -12.20 18.58
N ALA A 925 6.04 -12.03 19.03
CA ALA A 925 5.71 -11.81 20.43
C ALA A 925 6.11 -13.00 21.35
N GLY A 926 6.44 -14.18 20.78
CA GLY A 926 6.93 -15.36 21.49
C GLY A 926 5.95 -16.53 21.58
N SER A 927 4.99 -16.62 20.66
CA SER A 927 4.15 -17.81 20.46
C SER A 927 4.89 -18.87 19.63
N ARG A 928 4.71 -20.16 19.95
CA ARG A 928 5.21 -21.28 19.15
C ARG A 928 4.21 -21.75 18.11
N SER A 929 2.94 -21.70 18.43
CA SER A 929 1.86 -22.09 17.53
C SER A 929 0.60 -21.26 17.73
N LEU A 930 -0.20 -21.21 16.68
CA LEU A 930 -1.51 -20.57 16.66
C LEU A 930 -2.57 -21.59 16.27
N LEU A 931 -3.68 -21.59 16.99
CA LEU A 931 -4.92 -22.27 16.59
C LEU A 931 -5.89 -21.22 16.06
N VAL A 932 -6.18 -21.27 14.77
CA VAL A 932 -6.95 -20.26 14.02
C VAL A 932 -8.13 -20.90 13.27
N THR A 933 -9.14 -20.12 12.88
CA THR A 933 -10.31 -20.60 12.15
C THR A 933 -10.37 -20.08 10.72
N HIS A 934 -10.81 -20.91 9.78
CA HIS A 934 -10.97 -20.60 8.36
C HIS A 934 -12.35 -20.04 7.97
N TRP A 935 -13.38 -20.29 8.77
CA TRP A 935 -14.75 -19.77 8.58
C TRP A 935 -15.45 -19.63 9.94
N SER A 936 -16.64 -19.07 9.92
CA SER A 936 -17.48 -18.95 11.11
C SER A 936 -17.89 -20.32 11.61
N VAL A 937 -17.57 -20.59 12.86
CA VAL A 937 -17.79 -21.89 13.50
C VAL A 937 -19.09 -21.86 14.28
N GLU A 938 -19.82 -22.98 14.26
CA GLU A 938 -20.92 -23.20 15.16
C GLU A 938 -20.36 -23.37 16.60
N SER A 939 -20.98 -22.69 17.58
CA SER A 939 -20.40 -22.49 18.92
C SER A 939 -20.11 -23.78 19.68
N GLU A 940 -21.02 -24.77 19.63
CA GLU A 940 -20.86 -26.03 20.36
C GLU A 940 -19.71 -26.86 19.73
N SER A 941 -19.65 -26.95 18.39
CA SER A 941 -18.58 -27.67 17.70
C SER A 941 -17.21 -27.01 17.90
N ALA A 942 -17.16 -25.66 17.98
CA ALA A 942 -15.95 -24.91 18.31
C ALA A 942 -15.44 -25.27 19.71
N MET A 943 -16.31 -25.24 20.69
CA MET A 943 -16.00 -25.63 22.06
C MET A 943 -15.56 -27.10 22.16
N LEU A 944 -16.21 -28.04 21.45
CA LEU A 944 -15.76 -29.43 21.39
C LEU A 944 -14.38 -29.59 20.82
N LEU A 945 -14.05 -28.92 19.71
CA LEU A 945 -12.75 -28.99 19.08
C LEU A 945 -11.63 -28.45 19.98
N THR A 946 -11.81 -27.29 20.60
CA THR A 946 -10.80 -26.69 21.48
C THR A 946 -10.63 -27.52 22.75
N THR A 947 -11.73 -27.94 23.40
CA THR A 947 -11.68 -28.73 24.65
C THR A 947 -11.08 -30.12 24.42
N HIS A 948 -11.46 -30.84 23.36
CA HIS A 948 -10.87 -32.12 23.00
C HIS A 948 -9.37 -31.98 22.64
N THR A 949 -8.97 -30.93 21.92
CA THR A 949 -7.57 -30.68 21.59
C THR A 949 -6.73 -30.53 22.87
N PHE A 950 -7.15 -29.68 23.80
CA PHE A 950 -6.38 -29.44 25.02
C PHE A 950 -6.48 -30.61 26.02
N ALA A 951 -7.59 -31.34 26.05
CA ALA A 951 -7.71 -32.56 26.87
C ALA A 951 -6.74 -33.64 26.37
N ALA A 952 -6.69 -33.89 25.05
CA ALA A 952 -5.74 -34.83 24.46
C ALA A 952 -4.28 -34.40 24.69
N TYR A 953 -3.96 -33.14 24.44
CA TYR A 953 -2.61 -32.58 24.62
C TYR A 953 -2.12 -32.65 26.07
N LYS A 954 -3.01 -32.43 27.07
CA LYS A 954 -2.68 -32.54 28.48
C LYS A 954 -2.52 -33.98 28.95
N LYS A 955 -3.33 -34.90 28.40
CA LYS A 955 -3.33 -36.31 28.79
C LYS A 955 -2.03 -37.03 28.44
N ASP A 956 -1.46 -36.72 27.27
CA ASP A 956 -0.21 -37.37 26.78
C ASP A 956 0.93 -36.35 26.69
N PRO A 957 1.91 -36.40 27.62
CA PRO A 957 3.08 -35.52 27.62
C PRO A 957 3.97 -35.63 26.37
N GLN A 958 3.82 -36.63 25.51
CA GLN A 958 4.60 -36.81 24.28
C GLN A 958 3.83 -36.41 23.02
N MET A 959 2.52 -36.13 23.13
CA MET A 959 1.65 -35.78 22.00
C MET A 959 2.06 -34.46 21.37
N ARG A 960 2.18 -34.45 20.04
CA ARG A 960 2.39 -33.23 19.26
C ARG A 960 1.10 -32.37 19.22
N ARG A 961 1.24 -31.06 19.11
CA ARG A 961 0.12 -30.12 18.96
C ARG A 961 -0.77 -30.48 17.75
N ALA A 962 -0.13 -30.80 16.61
CA ALA A 962 -0.85 -31.23 15.40
C ALA A 962 -1.60 -32.56 15.60
N GLU A 963 -1.06 -33.50 16.36
CA GLU A 963 -1.73 -34.79 16.67
C GLU A 963 -2.92 -34.58 17.60
N ALA A 964 -2.81 -33.67 18.59
CA ALA A 964 -3.91 -33.33 19.47
C ALA A 964 -5.10 -32.73 18.68
N LEU A 965 -4.83 -31.78 17.78
CA LEU A 965 -5.88 -31.22 16.91
C LEU A 965 -6.48 -32.29 15.97
N LYS A 966 -5.65 -33.12 15.33
CA LYS A 966 -6.12 -34.27 14.52
C LYS A 966 -7.07 -35.15 15.32
N GLN A 967 -6.69 -35.53 16.56
CA GLN A 967 -7.53 -36.37 17.40
C GLN A 967 -8.87 -35.69 17.69
N ALA A 968 -8.88 -34.42 18.06
CA ALA A 968 -10.11 -33.66 18.32
C ALA A 968 -11.03 -33.64 17.09
N MET A 969 -10.46 -33.38 15.90
CA MET A 969 -11.23 -33.39 14.64
C MET A 969 -11.82 -34.76 14.34
N VAL A 970 -11.08 -35.85 14.52
CA VAL A 970 -11.55 -37.21 14.28
C VAL A 970 -12.64 -37.61 15.30
N GLU A 971 -12.50 -37.21 16.56
CA GLU A 971 -13.54 -37.48 17.59
C GLU A 971 -14.83 -36.68 17.30
N THR A 972 -14.73 -35.40 16.95
CA THR A 972 -15.88 -34.56 16.58
C THR A 972 -16.59 -35.10 15.34
N MET A 973 -15.85 -35.59 14.35
CA MET A 973 -16.38 -36.20 13.12
C MET A 973 -17.23 -37.46 13.37
N LYS A 974 -17.01 -38.19 14.47
CA LYS A 974 -17.77 -39.38 14.83
C LYS A 974 -19.18 -39.04 15.34
N LEU A 975 -19.40 -37.83 15.79
CA LEU A 975 -20.71 -37.38 16.27
C LEU A 975 -21.62 -37.12 15.05
N PRO A 976 -22.77 -37.77 14.93
CA PRO A 976 -23.61 -37.69 13.72
C PRO A 976 -23.97 -36.24 13.32
N GLN A 977 -24.31 -35.40 14.31
CA GLN A 977 -24.67 -34.01 14.09
C GLN A 977 -23.47 -33.13 13.59
N TYR A 978 -22.25 -33.57 13.86
CA TYR A 978 -21.01 -32.85 13.49
C TYR A 978 -20.19 -33.62 12.44
N ALA A 979 -20.74 -34.61 11.78
CA ALA A 979 -20.03 -35.42 10.78
C ALA A 979 -19.61 -34.61 9.52
N HIS A 980 -20.36 -33.54 9.19
CA HIS A 980 -20.02 -32.65 8.07
C HIS A 980 -18.75 -31.85 8.36
N PRO A 981 -17.81 -31.68 7.38
CA PRO A 981 -16.53 -31.01 7.61
C PRO A 981 -16.65 -29.54 8.02
N ALA A 982 -17.77 -28.89 7.78
CA ALA A 982 -18.04 -27.54 8.29
C ALA A 982 -17.90 -27.42 9.81
N TYR A 983 -18.15 -28.51 10.54
CA TYR A 983 -18.14 -28.52 12.01
C TYR A 983 -16.79 -28.97 12.60
N TRP A 984 -16.10 -29.97 12.00
CA TRP A 984 -14.88 -30.52 12.56
C TRP A 984 -13.59 -29.97 11.97
N ALA A 985 -13.65 -29.27 10.83
CA ALA A 985 -12.46 -28.79 10.11
C ALA A 985 -12.23 -27.27 10.11
N PRO A 986 -12.95 -26.43 10.87
CA PRO A 986 -12.72 -24.99 10.77
C PRO A 986 -11.36 -24.56 11.32
N TYR A 987 -10.80 -25.29 12.27
CA TYR A 987 -9.52 -24.96 12.88
C TYR A 987 -8.33 -25.45 12.07
N ALA A 988 -7.29 -24.63 12.01
CA ALA A 988 -5.98 -24.99 11.52
C ALA A 988 -4.89 -24.66 12.58
N LEU A 989 -3.91 -25.54 12.68
CA LEU A 989 -2.70 -25.28 13.46
C LEU A 989 -1.68 -24.60 12.56
N VAL A 990 -1.31 -23.37 12.92
CA VAL A 990 -0.27 -22.61 12.21
C VAL A 990 0.96 -22.51 13.09
N GLY A 991 2.13 -22.83 12.55
CA GLY A 991 3.42 -22.74 13.24
C GLY A 991 4.02 -24.09 13.63
N GLU A 992 4.66 -24.17 14.82
CA GLU A 992 5.32 -25.37 15.32
C GLU A 992 4.30 -26.41 15.77
N GLY A 993 4.11 -27.43 14.95
CA GLY A 993 3.17 -28.53 15.22
C GLY A 993 3.70 -29.63 16.14
N GLY A 994 4.98 -29.61 16.48
CA GLY A 994 5.62 -30.53 17.44
C GLY A 994 5.24 -30.23 18.90
N ARG A 995 6.10 -30.63 19.80
CA ARG A 995 5.92 -30.37 21.23
C ARG A 995 7.01 -29.46 21.74
#